data_f2bdd41c2b757bf1b20d48a5359df939
#
_entry.id   f2bdd41c2b757bf1b20d48a5359df939
#
_cell.length_a   1.000
_cell.length_b   1.000
_cell.length_c   1.000
_cell.angle_alpha   90.00
_cell.angle_beta   90.00
_cell.angle_gamma   90.00
#
_symmetry.space_group_name_H-M   'P 1'
#
loop_
_entity.id
_entity.type
_entity.pdbx_description
1 polymer ?
#
loop_
_entity_poly.entity_id
_entity_poly.type
_entity_poly.pdbx_seq_one_letter_code
_entity_poly.pdbx_strand_id
1 'polypeptide(L)'
;MELYVKDGAYCWSRERSQDAIASLAPMLVEEYDELHTAHDAGFLSRDHIDDLGNCLFRVCRRVTNQSGRTRRVKLVAQLETRFKPQDYLMPCILYNGNQWGSGNSPKGLTYDGKPWIFAYDRMGIPSCTLTENRDVGLALFASDQDKESLRTSASLVRQEDGTFLHRIYYPVTEAPVTYSGKNKMTQRYDEYFTLTPGENLSIAFYIFACVPKWEHFASANLLDRMPEVFPYRKGPRFTPERVWELGMSYLKRLIYPWQGKKLIIAGIDTKLSHLQAGHMGAKLTPEEMRRLMGLREYNTYGFHRIIFEMGWAGQGFLTARLMMIEAIRRNDRDLLDTAVDIQETWAAQQQENGMILPHFERYAECPRPDQKAALCQGWQPETCNLGWGASEMAKIYALLKENGLEKPEFLRFATRICDFFVAHYSAEWGFGKLWSMQGEALDTTGSVGGFILNALIDTWRVTKREEYLKTAATALDFYMERDVNHFRCMAGAIDCEAVDKETAFPFVVSALDLYEITGDEKYLEYAQKAAYYFFSWAFQYDALYPDTSDFSRYGYSTQGGTAISAEHHAIDPWGALLTPEFVRLWKHTGQQRWLLWARMMWDQSLLGITAQEGEKVHGLPRPLGSQNEGFFQCRWTKYRPDCEERGHFNDWLVSWLSAYRLTALDRLVAVAGEEDWSLLA
;
A
#
# COMPACT_ATOMS: atom_id res chain seq x y z
N MET A 1 -5.62 23.31 -22.30
CA MET A 1 -6.95 22.90 -22.78
C MET A 1 -7.88 24.09 -22.75
N GLU A 2 -8.79 24.17 -23.68
CA GLU A 2 -9.84 25.19 -23.73
C GLU A 2 -11.19 24.56 -23.39
N LEU A 3 -11.95 25.24 -22.53
CA LEU A 3 -13.35 24.92 -22.19
C LEU A 3 -14.28 25.67 -23.16
N TYR A 4 -15.26 24.98 -23.70
CA TYR A 4 -16.33 25.58 -24.51
C TYR A 4 -17.64 24.83 -24.34
N VAL A 5 -18.75 25.42 -24.79
CA VAL A 5 -20.07 24.79 -24.75
C VAL A 5 -20.47 24.35 -26.15
N LYS A 6 -20.87 23.09 -26.31
CA LYS A 6 -21.41 22.54 -27.57
C LYS A 6 -22.64 21.69 -27.24
N ASP A 7 -23.74 21.96 -27.93
CA ASP A 7 -25.00 21.23 -27.79
C ASP A 7 -25.50 21.11 -26.32
N GLY A 8 -25.25 22.18 -25.53
CA GLY A 8 -25.63 22.25 -24.12
C GLY A 8 -24.72 21.51 -23.14
N ALA A 9 -23.64 20.90 -23.61
CA ALA A 9 -22.63 20.25 -22.78
C ALA A 9 -21.33 21.07 -22.71
N TYR A 10 -20.65 21.01 -21.56
CA TYR A 10 -19.30 21.56 -21.42
C TYR A 10 -18.31 20.60 -22.04
N CYS A 11 -17.48 21.11 -22.97
CA CYS A 11 -16.51 20.32 -23.71
C CYS A 11 -15.10 20.88 -23.51
N TRP A 12 -14.12 20.00 -23.49
CA TRP A 12 -12.69 20.34 -23.43
C TRP A 12 -11.97 19.89 -24.69
N SER A 13 -11.12 20.74 -25.27
CA SER A 13 -10.24 20.40 -26.40
C SER A 13 -8.84 20.94 -26.14
N ARG A 14 -7.85 20.49 -26.92
CA ARG A 14 -6.49 21.06 -26.87
C ARG A 14 -6.47 22.49 -27.39
N GLU A 15 -7.18 22.74 -28.49
CA GLU A 15 -7.39 24.04 -29.12
C GLU A 15 -8.85 24.12 -29.55
N ARG A 16 -9.42 25.35 -29.63
CA ARG A 16 -10.84 25.57 -30.01
C ARG A 16 -11.24 24.98 -31.36
N SER A 17 -10.28 24.81 -32.26
CA SER A 17 -10.49 24.27 -33.59
C SER A 17 -10.41 22.74 -33.67
N GLN A 18 -10.08 22.06 -32.57
CA GLN A 18 -9.91 20.63 -32.53
C GLN A 18 -11.15 19.91 -31.96
N ASP A 19 -11.24 18.62 -32.22
CA ASP A 19 -12.28 17.80 -31.63
C ASP A 19 -12.16 17.75 -30.09
N ALA A 20 -13.32 17.70 -29.42
CA ALA A 20 -13.37 17.57 -27.99
C ALA A 20 -12.69 16.28 -27.53
N ILE A 21 -11.92 16.35 -26.45
CA ILE A 21 -11.36 15.18 -25.77
C ILE A 21 -12.28 14.66 -24.66
N ALA A 22 -13.13 15.55 -24.12
CA ALA A 22 -14.09 15.20 -23.08
C ALA A 22 -15.35 16.05 -23.20
N SER A 23 -16.46 15.50 -22.72
CA SER A 23 -17.75 16.19 -22.64
C SER A 23 -18.42 15.88 -21.29
N LEU A 24 -18.70 16.93 -20.52
CA LEU A 24 -19.46 16.85 -19.27
C LEU A 24 -20.95 16.89 -19.58
N ALA A 25 -21.64 15.80 -19.29
CA ALA A 25 -23.09 15.74 -19.46
C ALA A 25 -23.83 16.72 -18.53
N PRO A 26 -25.06 17.16 -18.87
CA PRO A 26 -25.96 17.75 -17.90
C PRO A 26 -26.06 16.87 -16.66
N MET A 27 -26.43 17.46 -15.50
CA MET A 27 -26.58 16.69 -14.28
C MET A 27 -27.59 15.56 -14.47
N LEU A 28 -27.22 14.37 -14.01
CA LEU A 28 -28.11 13.22 -13.93
C LEU A 28 -28.61 13.05 -12.49
N VAL A 29 -29.83 12.56 -12.39
CA VAL A 29 -30.48 12.19 -11.14
C VAL A 29 -30.83 10.71 -11.21
N GLU A 30 -30.41 9.93 -10.21
CA GLU A 30 -30.79 8.53 -10.07
C GLU A 30 -31.97 8.40 -9.11
N GLU A 31 -33.05 7.77 -9.59
CA GLU A 31 -34.19 7.35 -8.81
C GLU A 31 -34.50 5.91 -9.11
N TYR A 32 -34.66 5.07 -8.10
CA TYR A 32 -35.01 3.63 -8.27
C TYR A 32 -34.11 2.88 -9.28
N ASP A 33 -32.80 3.16 -9.28
CA ASP A 33 -31.79 2.60 -10.21
C ASP A 33 -31.96 3.07 -11.68
N GLU A 34 -32.78 4.08 -11.96
CA GLU A 34 -32.88 4.70 -13.28
C GLU A 34 -32.24 6.08 -13.29
N LEU A 35 -31.46 6.36 -14.34
CA LEU A 35 -30.81 7.65 -14.54
C LEU A 35 -31.65 8.52 -15.46
N HIS A 36 -31.95 9.72 -14.98
CA HIS A 36 -32.68 10.76 -15.73
C HIS A 36 -31.84 12.04 -15.80
N THR A 37 -32.02 12.86 -16.83
CA THR A 37 -31.46 14.21 -16.76
C THR A 37 -32.15 14.96 -15.61
N ALA A 38 -31.44 15.87 -14.96
CA ALA A 38 -32.02 16.68 -13.88
C ALA A 38 -33.28 17.43 -14.36
N HIS A 39 -33.25 17.92 -15.58
CA HIS A 39 -34.41 18.63 -16.20
C HIS A 39 -35.63 17.71 -16.31
N ASP A 40 -35.46 16.50 -16.87
CA ASP A 40 -36.58 15.55 -17.06
C ASP A 40 -37.12 15.05 -15.73
N ALA A 41 -36.27 14.97 -14.71
CA ALA A 41 -36.67 14.63 -13.34
C ALA A 41 -37.30 15.81 -12.56
N GLY A 42 -37.42 17.00 -13.16
CA GLY A 42 -38.00 18.19 -12.54
C GLY A 42 -37.06 18.92 -11.60
N PHE A 43 -35.76 18.89 -11.87
CA PHE A 43 -34.74 19.63 -11.12
C PHE A 43 -34.13 20.72 -12.01
N LEU A 44 -33.85 21.89 -11.41
CA LEU A 44 -33.02 22.91 -12.00
C LEU A 44 -31.56 22.68 -11.63
N SER A 45 -30.68 22.53 -12.62
CA SER A 45 -29.23 22.42 -12.41
C SER A 45 -28.53 23.73 -12.82
N ARG A 46 -27.55 24.16 -12.01
CA ARG A 46 -26.66 25.28 -12.33
C ARG A 46 -25.22 24.88 -12.02
N ASP A 47 -24.34 25.15 -12.96
CA ASP A 47 -22.91 24.86 -12.85
C ASP A 47 -22.11 26.14 -12.69
N HIS A 48 -21.07 26.07 -11.90
CA HIS A 48 -19.97 27.00 -11.85
C HIS A 48 -18.66 26.25 -12.09
N ILE A 49 -17.85 26.70 -13.02
CA ILE A 49 -16.59 26.05 -13.40
C ILE A 49 -15.45 27.04 -13.20
N ASP A 50 -14.51 26.69 -12.34
CA ASP A 50 -13.27 27.43 -12.14
C ASP A 50 -12.13 26.74 -12.91
N ASP A 51 -11.44 27.49 -13.74
CA ASP A 51 -10.17 27.04 -14.34
C ASP A 51 -9.04 27.33 -13.35
N LEU A 52 -8.43 26.27 -12.82
CA LEU A 52 -7.34 26.34 -11.86
C LEU A 52 -5.94 26.34 -12.54
N GLY A 53 -5.93 26.37 -13.86
CA GLY A 53 -4.70 26.30 -14.66
C GLY A 53 -4.18 24.88 -14.85
N ASN A 54 -3.24 24.73 -15.80
CA ASN A 54 -2.60 23.44 -16.11
C ASN A 54 -3.60 22.30 -16.34
N CYS A 55 -4.73 22.61 -17.00
CA CYS A 55 -5.78 21.64 -17.35
C CYS A 55 -6.51 21.00 -16.15
N LEU A 56 -6.53 21.66 -15.01
CA LEU A 56 -7.31 21.30 -13.84
C LEU A 56 -8.51 22.27 -13.73
N PHE A 57 -9.71 21.71 -13.65
CA PHE A 57 -10.96 22.44 -13.53
C PHE A 57 -11.74 21.97 -12.32
N ARG A 58 -12.25 22.90 -11.52
CA ARG A 58 -13.19 22.60 -10.44
C ARG A 58 -14.62 22.91 -10.91
N VAL A 59 -15.50 21.95 -10.76
CA VAL A 59 -16.92 22.07 -11.10
C VAL A 59 -17.75 22.02 -9.82
N CYS A 60 -18.53 23.07 -9.57
CA CYS A 60 -19.54 23.10 -8.53
C CYS A 60 -20.93 23.06 -9.19
N ARG A 61 -21.68 22.00 -8.94
CA ARG A 61 -23.05 21.81 -9.43
C ARG A 61 -24.06 21.98 -8.33
N ARG A 62 -25.01 22.87 -8.51
CA ARG A 62 -26.16 23.08 -7.62
C ARG A 62 -27.42 22.58 -8.28
N VAL A 63 -28.18 21.75 -7.59
CA VAL A 63 -29.44 21.19 -8.07
C VAL A 63 -30.56 21.65 -7.13
N THR A 64 -31.66 22.14 -7.69
CA THR A 64 -32.85 22.60 -6.95
C THR A 64 -34.05 21.74 -7.35
N ASN A 65 -34.75 21.15 -6.39
CA ASN A 65 -35.97 20.40 -6.65
C ASN A 65 -37.11 21.33 -7.05
N GLN A 66 -37.51 21.32 -8.32
CA GLN A 66 -38.67 22.08 -8.86
C GLN A 66 -39.85 21.17 -9.21
N SER A 67 -39.79 19.87 -8.88
CA SER A 67 -40.83 18.89 -9.27
C SER A 67 -42.18 19.07 -8.54
N GLY A 68 -42.24 19.98 -7.57
CA GLY A 68 -43.45 20.20 -6.76
C GLY A 68 -43.76 19.12 -5.72
N ARG A 69 -42.91 18.10 -5.60
CA ARG A 69 -43.02 16.99 -4.63
C ARG A 69 -41.69 16.62 -4.01
N THR A 70 -41.69 15.97 -2.85
CA THR A 70 -40.50 15.41 -2.23
C THR A 70 -39.97 14.26 -3.08
N ARG A 71 -38.66 14.26 -3.33
CA ARG A 71 -37.96 13.30 -4.14
C ARG A 71 -36.85 12.63 -3.34
N ARG A 72 -36.63 11.32 -3.55
CA ARG A 72 -35.52 10.57 -2.97
C ARG A 72 -34.54 10.24 -4.09
N VAL A 73 -33.38 10.87 -4.08
CA VAL A 73 -32.49 10.92 -5.23
C VAL A 73 -31.02 10.75 -4.86
N LYS A 74 -30.22 10.36 -5.85
CA LYS A 74 -28.78 10.58 -5.92
C LYS A 74 -28.47 11.52 -7.07
N LEU A 75 -27.46 12.34 -6.93
CA LEU A 75 -26.90 13.11 -8.03
C LEU A 75 -25.78 12.32 -8.70
N VAL A 76 -25.70 12.38 -10.03
CA VAL A 76 -24.66 11.70 -10.78
C VAL A 76 -24.00 12.66 -11.75
N ALA A 77 -22.75 13.01 -11.50
CA ALA A 77 -21.92 13.74 -12.47
C ALA A 77 -21.32 12.74 -13.44
N GLN A 78 -21.44 13.00 -14.74
CA GLN A 78 -20.94 12.12 -15.81
C GLN A 78 -20.06 12.90 -16.77
N LEU A 79 -18.82 12.41 -16.94
CA LEU A 79 -17.87 12.89 -17.93
C LEU A 79 -17.63 11.78 -18.96
N GLU A 80 -17.80 12.09 -20.23
CA GLU A 80 -17.60 11.15 -21.34
C GLU A 80 -16.28 11.44 -22.03
N THR A 81 -15.47 10.40 -22.30
CA THR A 81 -14.31 10.54 -23.17
C THR A 81 -14.75 10.69 -24.62
N ARG A 82 -14.04 11.52 -25.39
CA ARG A 82 -14.20 11.68 -26.84
C ARG A 82 -13.02 11.07 -27.61
N PHE A 83 -12.24 10.25 -26.93
CA PHE A 83 -11.17 9.41 -27.47
C PHE A 83 -11.38 7.97 -26.98
N LYS A 84 -10.66 7.03 -27.55
CA LYS A 84 -10.67 5.62 -27.13
C LYS A 84 -9.50 5.38 -26.19
N PRO A 85 -9.73 5.25 -24.88
CA PRO A 85 -8.69 4.87 -23.94
C PRO A 85 -8.13 3.48 -24.20
N GLN A 86 -6.83 3.33 -24.02
CA GLN A 86 -6.14 2.04 -23.96
C GLN A 86 -6.13 1.49 -22.52
N ASP A 87 -5.96 2.38 -21.56
CA ASP A 87 -5.84 2.07 -20.15
C ASP A 87 -6.83 2.83 -19.30
N TYR A 88 -7.10 2.27 -18.13
CA TYR A 88 -7.92 2.88 -17.10
C TYR A 88 -7.38 2.60 -15.71
N LEU A 89 -7.63 3.51 -14.78
CA LEU A 89 -7.19 3.43 -13.39
C LEU A 89 -8.29 3.93 -12.44
N MET A 90 -8.50 3.20 -11.37
CA MET A 90 -9.14 3.67 -10.15
C MET A 90 -8.14 3.43 -9.01
N PRO A 91 -7.47 4.47 -8.50
CA PRO A 91 -6.35 4.31 -7.56
C PRO A 91 -6.70 3.42 -6.36
N CYS A 92 -5.83 2.50 -5.98
CA CYS A 92 -6.01 1.48 -4.93
C CYS A 92 -6.99 0.33 -5.25
N ILE A 93 -7.66 0.31 -6.41
CA ILE A 93 -8.67 -0.70 -6.74
C ILE A 93 -8.42 -1.36 -8.09
N LEU A 94 -8.36 -0.60 -9.17
CA LEU A 94 -8.20 -1.12 -10.54
C LEU A 94 -7.01 -0.46 -11.22
N TYR A 95 -6.12 -1.27 -11.76
CA TYR A 95 -4.90 -0.85 -12.43
C TYR A 95 -4.82 -1.48 -13.83
N ASN A 96 -4.79 -0.66 -14.86
CA ASN A 96 -4.53 -1.01 -16.25
C ASN A 96 -5.08 -2.39 -16.68
N GLY A 97 -6.40 -2.55 -16.55
CA GLY A 97 -7.07 -3.78 -16.94
C GLY A 97 -6.78 -4.96 -16.03
N ASN A 98 -6.53 -4.72 -14.72
CA ASN A 98 -6.34 -5.78 -13.74
C ASN A 98 -7.35 -6.90 -13.91
N GLN A 99 -6.88 -8.09 -14.27
CA GLN A 99 -7.67 -9.31 -14.41
C GLN A 99 -7.28 -10.35 -13.36
N TRP A 100 -6.34 -10.00 -12.46
CA TRP A 100 -5.80 -10.88 -11.45
C TRP A 100 -6.44 -10.63 -10.10
N GLY A 101 -6.27 -11.55 -9.22
CA GLY A 101 -6.72 -11.52 -7.86
C GLY A 101 -7.41 -12.81 -7.48
N SER A 102 -7.39 -13.11 -6.19
CA SER A 102 -8.06 -14.28 -5.65
C SER A 102 -9.54 -14.00 -5.38
N GLY A 103 -10.36 -15.03 -5.51
CA GLY A 103 -11.75 -14.97 -5.11
C GLY A 103 -12.55 -13.87 -5.81
N ASN A 104 -13.22 -13.06 -5.02
CA ASN A 104 -14.17 -12.03 -5.47
C ASN A 104 -13.58 -10.61 -5.47
N SER A 105 -12.26 -10.45 -5.42
CA SER A 105 -11.63 -9.14 -5.58
C SER A 105 -11.97 -8.52 -6.94
N PRO A 106 -12.07 -7.20 -7.04
CA PRO A 106 -12.32 -6.55 -8.32
C PRO A 106 -11.24 -6.89 -9.35
N LYS A 107 -11.65 -7.40 -10.52
CA LYS A 107 -10.75 -7.86 -11.59
C LYS A 107 -10.94 -7.10 -12.91
N GLY A 108 -11.75 -6.08 -12.92
CA GLY A 108 -12.08 -5.31 -14.10
C GLY A 108 -13.22 -4.37 -13.79
N LEU A 109 -13.84 -3.81 -14.83
CA LEU A 109 -14.85 -2.76 -14.69
C LEU A 109 -16.21 -3.24 -14.20
N THR A 110 -16.47 -4.56 -14.24
CA THR A 110 -17.80 -5.12 -13.98
C THR A 110 -17.75 -6.32 -13.03
N TYR A 111 -18.86 -6.53 -12.32
CA TYR A 111 -19.17 -7.73 -11.58
C TYR A 111 -20.55 -8.23 -12.02
N ASP A 112 -20.63 -9.48 -12.46
CA ASP A 112 -21.85 -10.07 -13.07
C ASP A 112 -22.47 -9.18 -14.16
N GLY A 113 -21.61 -8.62 -15.04
CA GLY A 113 -22.02 -7.76 -16.16
C GLY A 113 -22.48 -6.35 -15.75
N LYS A 114 -22.51 -6.01 -14.47
CA LYS A 114 -22.86 -4.68 -13.97
C LYS A 114 -21.61 -3.89 -13.61
N PRO A 115 -21.55 -2.58 -13.91
CA PRO A 115 -20.42 -1.75 -13.55
C PRO A 115 -20.20 -1.71 -12.02
N TRP A 116 -18.93 -1.76 -11.62
CA TRP A 116 -18.57 -1.47 -10.25
C TRP A 116 -18.82 0.00 -9.92
N ILE A 117 -19.33 0.24 -8.70
CA ILE A 117 -19.37 1.55 -8.07
C ILE A 117 -18.68 1.42 -6.72
N PHE A 118 -17.61 2.18 -6.51
CA PHE A 118 -16.78 2.14 -5.30
C PHE A 118 -16.86 3.42 -4.52
N ALA A 119 -16.96 3.31 -3.21
CA ALA A 119 -16.95 4.46 -2.31
C ALA A 119 -15.61 5.20 -2.30
N TYR A 120 -15.66 6.49 -1.98
CA TYR A 120 -14.52 7.41 -1.93
C TYR A 120 -13.36 6.90 -1.08
N ASP A 121 -13.63 6.30 0.07
CA ASP A 121 -12.63 5.84 1.04
C ASP A 121 -11.86 4.58 0.63
N ARG A 122 -12.20 3.98 -0.51
CA ARG A 122 -11.41 2.92 -1.13
C ARG A 122 -10.24 3.45 -1.95
N MET A 123 -10.22 4.73 -2.26
CA MET A 123 -9.33 5.32 -3.27
C MET A 123 -8.35 6.30 -2.65
N GLY A 124 -7.11 6.25 -3.06
CA GLY A 124 -6.07 7.20 -2.65
C GLY A 124 -6.35 8.65 -3.08
N ILE A 125 -7.15 8.84 -4.13
CA ILE A 125 -7.74 10.11 -4.55
C ILE A 125 -9.27 9.92 -4.51
N PRO A 126 -10.05 10.77 -3.84
CA PRO A 126 -11.45 10.48 -3.53
C PRO A 126 -12.29 10.33 -4.79
N SER A 127 -12.99 9.20 -4.92
CA SER A 127 -13.85 8.86 -6.06
C SER A 127 -13.21 9.09 -7.42
N CYS A 128 -11.92 8.75 -7.55
CA CYS A 128 -11.13 9.02 -8.74
C CYS A 128 -11.30 7.92 -9.79
N THR A 129 -11.54 8.37 -11.01
CA THR A 129 -11.44 7.56 -12.23
C THR A 129 -10.52 8.24 -13.22
N LEU A 130 -9.62 7.49 -13.83
CA LEU A 130 -8.68 7.95 -14.84
C LEU A 130 -8.73 7.03 -16.05
N THR A 131 -8.67 7.60 -17.23
CA THR A 131 -8.50 6.88 -18.49
C THR A 131 -7.41 7.56 -19.33
N GLU A 132 -6.67 6.77 -20.08
CA GLU A 132 -5.61 7.30 -20.93
C GLU A 132 -5.41 6.53 -22.23
N ASN A 133 -4.81 7.20 -23.18
CA ASN A 133 -4.06 6.64 -24.28
C ASN A 133 -2.71 7.37 -24.36
N ARG A 134 -1.92 7.08 -25.37
CA ARG A 134 -0.61 7.68 -25.56
C ARG A 134 -0.61 9.22 -25.59
N ASP A 135 -1.72 9.84 -26.04
CA ASP A 135 -1.80 11.28 -26.28
C ASP A 135 -2.56 12.04 -25.20
N VAL A 136 -3.47 11.38 -24.49
CA VAL A 136 -4.40 12.03 -23.58
C VAL A 136 -4.61 11.18 -22.33
N GLY A 137 -4.45 11.79 -21.15
CA GLY A 137 -4.98 11.31 -19.87
C GLY A 137 -6.14 12.19 -19.44
N LEU A 138 -7.22 11.59 -18.93
CA LEU A 138 -8.42 12.28 -18.43
C LEU A 138 -8.83 11.68 -17.09
N ALA A 139 -9.01 12.53 -16.07
CA ALA A 139 -9.48 12.11 -14.75
C ALA A 139 -10.69 12.92 -14.29
N LEU A 140 -11.54 12.24 -13.52
CA LEU A 140 -12.65 12.82 -12.77
C LEU A 140 -12.51 12.36 -11.32
N PHE A 141 -12.57 13.28 -10.33
CA PHE A 141 -12.47 12.94 -8.91
C PHE A 141 -13.19 13.94 -8.01
N ALA A 142 -13.56 13.50 -6.80
CA ALA A 142 -14.33 14.32 -5.87
C ALA A 142 -13.50 15.41 -5.19
N SER A 143 -14.17 16.43 -4.65
CA SER A 143 -13.55 17.50 -3.87
C SER A 143 -13.64 17.19 -2.37
N ASP A 144 -12.67 17.70 -1.59
CA ASP A 144 -12.66 17.68 -0.13
C ASP A 144 -13.01 19.03 0.51
N GLN A 145 -13.41 20.01 -0.30
CA GLN A 145 -13.63 21.40 0.18
C GLN A 145 -14.73 21.53 1.22
N ASP A 146 -15.71 20.63 1.16
CA ASP A 146 -16.61 20.43 2.29
C ASP A 146 -16.70 18.91 2.57
N LYS A 147 -16.85 18.55 3.85
CA LYS A 147 -16.87 17.14 4.27
C LYS A 147 -18.02 16.36 3.64
N GLU A 148 -19.13 17.00 3.37
CA GLU A 148 -20.30 16.36 2.75
C GLU A 148 -20.00 15.96 1.29
N SER A 149 -19.29 16.81 0.53
CA SER A 149 -18.91 16.52 -0.86
C SER A 149 -17.93 15.36 -1.01
N LEU A 150 -17.24 14.95 0.05
CA LEU A 150 -16.40 13.73 0.04
C LEU A 150 -17.23 12.45 0.01
N ARG A 151 -18.46 12.44 0.52
CA ARG A 151 -19.30 11.22 0.61
C ARG A 151 -19.84 10.80 -0.75
N THR A 152 -18.95 10.52 -1.65
CA THR A 152 -19.23 10.17 -3.05
C THR A 152 -18.77 8.74 -3.37
N SER A 153 -19.12 8.29 -4.55
CA SER A 153 -18.61 7.05 -5.13
C SER A 153 -18.27 7.24 -6.60
N ALA A 154 -17.43 6.39 -7.14
CA ALA A 154 -17.04 6.45 -8.52
C ALA A 154 -17.31 5.16 -9.29
N SER A 155 -17.57 5.31 -10.57
CA SER A 155 -17.73 4.21 -11.51
C SER A 155 -17.09 4.58 -12.85
N LEU A 156 -16.56 3.58 -13.53
CA LEU A 156 -16.02 3.70 -14.87
C LEU A 156 -16.72 2.70 -15.77
N VAL A 157 -17.39 3.19 -16.82
CA VAL A 157 -18.20 2.35 -17.72
C VAL A 157 -17.65 2.44 -19.12
N ARG A 158 -17.22 1.32 -19.68
CA ARG A 158 -16.81 1.23 -21.09
C ARG A 158 -18.04 1.11 -21.98
N GLN A 159 -18.11 1.95 -23.01
CA GLN A 159 -19.17 1.95 -24.01
C GLN A 159 -18.84 1.01 -25.18
N GLU A 160 -19.84 0.66 -25.99
CA GLU A 160 -19.70 -0.23 -27.14
C GLU A 160 -18.73 0.30 -28.20
N ASP A 161 -18.67 1.62 -28.37
CA ASP A 161 -17.75 2.29 -29.31
C ASP A 161 -16.31 2.39 -28.81
N GLY A 162 -16.05 1.96 -27.57
CA GLY A 162 -14.76 1.97 -26.92
C GLY A 162 -14.45 3.27 -26.15
N THR A 163 -15.36 4.23 -26.09
CA THR A 163 -15.27 5.40 -25.20
C THR A 163 -15.65 5.02 -23.77
N PHE A 164 -15.46 5.91 -22.81
CA PHE A 164 -15.74 5.66 -21.40
C PHE A 164 -16.61 6.74 -20.79
N LEU A 165 -17.46 6.34 -19.85
CA LEU A 165 -18.18 7.21 -18.94
C LEU A 165 -17.52 7.16 -17.57
N HIS A 166 -16.99 8.29 -17.12
CA HIS A 166 -16.56 8.52 -15.77
C HIS A 166 -17.75 9.04 -14.97
N ARG A 167 -18.09 8.44 -13.84
CA ARG A 167 -19.25 8.85 -13.03
C ARG A 167 -18.85 9.05 -11.58
N ILE A 168 -19.36 10.13 -10.98
CA ILE A 168 -19.37 10.35 -9.53
C ILE A 168 -20.82 10.32 -9.07
N TYR A 169 -21.13 9.47 -8.09
CA TYR A 169 -22.42 9.36 -7.43
C TYR A 169 -22.38 10.10 -6.10
N TYR A 170 -23.42 10.83 -5.77
CA TYR A 170 -23.56 11.56 -4.53
C TYR A 170 -25.00 11.39 -4.00
N PRO A 171 -25.23 10.78 -2.81
CA PRO A 171 -24.28 10.30 -1.84
C PRO A 171 -23.71 8.91 -2.18
N VAL A 172 -23.02 8.31 -1.19
CA VAL A 172 -22.27 7.06 -1.34
C VAL A 172 -23.12 5.90 -1.82
N THR A 173 -22.54 5.14 -2.74
CA THR A 173 -23.04 3.86 -3.24
C THR A 173 -21.89 2.86 -3.36
N GLU A 174 -22.09 1.63 -2.92
CA GLU A 174 -21.23 0.49 -3.24
C GLU A 174 -22.07 -0.55 -3.99
N ALA A 175 -21.79 -0.77 -5.27
CA ALA A 175 -22.59 -1.63 -6.14
C ALA A 175 -21.73 -2.34 -7.20
N PRO A 176 -22.22 -3.45 -7.79
CA PRO A 176 -23.48 -4.16 -7.52
C PRO A 176 -23.50 -4.90 -6.19
N VAL A 177 -22.35 -5.07 -5.58
CA VAL A 177 -22.10 -5.63 -4.25
C VAL A 177 -21.03 -4.80 -3.57
N THR A 178 -20.90 -4.89 -2.24
CA THR A 178 -19.71 -4.42 -1.53
C THR A 178 -18.84 -5.61 -1.16
N TYR A 179 -17.52 -5.45 -1.19
CA TYR A 179 -16.59 -6.50 -0.78
C TYR A 179 -15.78 -6.08 0.44
N SER A 180 -15.44 -7.07 1.27
CA SER A 180 -14.66 -6.86 2.50
C SER A 180 -13.57 -7.92 2.64
N GLY A 181 -12.45 -7.70 1.95
CA GLY A 181 -11.33 -8.64 1.89
C GLY A 181 -11.55 -9.79 0.91
N LYS A 182 -10.57 -10.67 0.85
CA LYS A 182 -10.60 -11.86 0.00
C LYS A 182 -11.89 -12.63 0.18
N ASN A 183 -12.57 -12.91 -0.90
CA ASN A 183 -13.73 -13.81 -0.96
C ASN A 183 -14.99 -13.40 -0.18
N LYS A 184 -15.04 -12.18 0.38
CA LYS A 184 -16.24 -11.73 1.10
C LYS A 184 -16.97 -10.68 0.28
N MET A 185 -18.12 -11.08 -0.28
CA MET A 185 -19.08 -10.21 -0.93
C MET A 185 -20.33 -10.10 -0.08
N THR A 186 -20.90 -8.90 -0.04
CA THR A 186 -22.13 -8.62 0.68
C THR A 186 -23.10 -7.85 -0.20
N GLN A 187 -24.28 -7.54 0.32
CA GLN A 187 -25.27 -6.76 -0.44
C GLN A 187 -24.73 -5.36 -0.74
N ARG A 188 -25.23 -4.79 -1.85
CA ARG A 188 -24.95 -3.38 -2.19
C ARG A 188 -25.29 -2.46 -1.02
N TYR A 189 -24.61 -1.34 -0.98
CA TYR A 189 -24.83 -0.27 -0.02
C TYR A 189 -25.26 1.00 -0.76
N ASP A 190 -26.34 1.65 -0.33
CA ASP A 190 -26.89 2.83 -0.95
C ASP A 190 -27.32 3.88 0.07
N GLU A 191 -26.92 5.11 -0.16
CA GLU A 191 -27.48 6.30 0.47
C GLU A 191 -28.26 7.13 -0.55
N TYR A 192 -29.21 7.92 -0.08
CA TYR A 192 -30.01 8.83 -0.90
C TYR A 192 -30.29 10.12 -0.14
N PHE A 193 -30.39 11.20 -0.87
CA PHE A 193 -30.95 12.44 -0.34
C PHE A 193 -32.48 12.46 -0.49
N THR A 194 -33.14 13.06 0.47
CA THR A 194 -34.57 13.38 0.39
C THR A 194 -34.69 14.89 0.25
N LEU A 195 -35.10 15.36 -0.94
CA LEU A 195 -35.21 16.79 -1.26
C LEU A 195 -36.67 17.19 -1.35
N THR A 196 -37.08 18.14 -0.51
CA THR A 196 -38.40 18.78 -0.57
C THR A 196 -38.47 19.81 -1.71
N PRO A 197 -39.67 20.24 -2.18
CA PRO A 197 -39.78 21.27 -3.19
C PRO A 197 -39.04 22.55 -2.81
N GLY A 198 -38.21 23.06 -3.72
CA GLY A 198 -37.38 24.25 -3.51
C GLY A 198 -36.06 24.02 -2.80
N GLU A 199 -35.84 22.84 -2.25
CA GLU A 199 -34.59 22.49 -1.57
C GLU A 199 -33.45 22.32 -2.57
N ASN A 200 -32.22 22.65 -2.13
CA ASN A 200 -31.03 22.63 -2.96
C ASN A 200 -30.01 21.61 -2.43
N LEU A 201 -29.28 21.01 -3.35
CA LEU A 201 -28.10 20.18 -3.06
C LEU A 201 -26.97 20.61 -3.98
N SER A 202 -25.74 20.63 -3.46
CA SER A 202 -24.55 20.96 -4.25
C SER A 202 -23.53 19.85 -4.17
N ILE A 203 -22.81 19.63 -5.26
CA ILE A 203 -21.66 18.71 -5.34
C ILE A 203 -20.49 19.45 -6.01
N ALA A 204 -19.29 19.25 -5.49
CA ALA A 204 -18.06 19.74 -6.10
C ALA A 204 -17.16 18.57 -6.50
N PHE A 205 -16.55 18.68 -7.68
CA PHE A 205 -15.62 17.70 -8.22
C PHE A 205 -14.63 18.35 -9.16
N TYR A 206 -13.56 17.62 -9.50
CA TYR A 206 -12.50 18.09 -10.38
C TYR A 206 -12.48 17.29 -11.67
N ILE A 207 -12.12 17.97 -12.75
CA ILE A 207 -11.77 17.39 -14.05
C ILE A 207 -10.32 17.77 -14.34
N PHE A 208 -9.51 16.78 -14.64
CA PHE A 208 -8.11 16.97 -15.00
C PHE A 208 -7.81 16.27 -16.31
N ALA A 209 -7.00 16.92 -17.17
CA ALA A 209 -6.49 16.28 -18.36
C ALA A 209 -5.00 16.63 -18.58
N CYS A 210 -4.29 15.72 -19.24
CA CYS A 210 -2.87 15.89 -19.50
C CYS A 210 -2.46 15.18 -20.80
N VAL A 211 -1.24 15.46 -21.25
CA VAL A 211 -0.47 14.52 -22.07
C VAL A 211 0.31 13.65 -21.11
N PRO A 212 0.18 12.32 -21.15
CA PRO A 212 0.90 11.44 -20.25
C PRO A 212 2.41 11.68 -20.29
N LYS A 213 3.05 11.75 -19.13
CA LYS A 213 4.49 11.95 -19.00
C LYS A 213 5.29 10.81 -19.63
N TRP A 214 4.80 9.60 -19.47
CA TRP A 214 5.19 8.38 -20.15
C TRP A 214 3.91 7.64 -20.55
N GLU A 215 3.99 6.80 -21.56
CA GLU A 215 2.89 5.88 -21.91
C GLU A 215 2.48 5.06 -20.70
N HIS A 216 1.19 4.91 -20.42
CA HIS A 216 0.59 4.28 -19.22
C HIS A 216 0.75 5.06 -17.90
N PHE A 217 1.20 6.33 -17.92
CA PHE A 217 1.52 7.11 -16.72
C PHE A 217 0.80 8.46 -16.62
N ALA A 218 -0.41 8.60 -17.14
CA ALA A 218 -1.21 9.82 -16.91
C ALA A 218 -1.49 10.03 -15.40
N SER A 219 -1.51 8.95 -14.60
CA SER A 219 -1.59 9.02 -13.15
C SER A 219 -0.42 9.77 -12.50
N ALA A 220 0.79 9.73 -13.08
CA ALA A 220 1.93 10.50 -12.59
C ALA A 220 1.66 12.01 -12.71
N ASN A 221 1.09 12.46 -13.84
CA ASN A 221 0.69 13.84 -14.03
C ASN A 221 -0.40 14.26 -13.02
N LEU A 222 -1.35 13.39 -12.75
CA LEU A 222 -2.42 13.63 -11.77
C LEU A 222 -1.84 13.77 -10.36
N LEU A 223 -0.97 12.83 -9.93
CA LEU A 223 -0.32 12.85 -8.63
C LEU A 223 0.52 14.12 -8.42
N ASP A 224 1.17 14.61 -9.46
CA ASP A 224 1.92 15.88 -9.41
C ASP A 224 1.03 17.09 -9.08
N ARG A 225 -0.28 17.01 -9.34
CA ARG A 225 -1.26 18.06 -9.05
C ARG A 225 -1.92 17.95 -7.68
N MET A 226 -1.81 16.78 -7.03
CA MET A 226 -2.52 16.53 -5.77
C MET A 226 -2.13 17.50 -4.64
N PRO A 227 -0.86 17.94 -4.47
CA PRO A 227 -0.54 18.91 -3.43
C PRO A 227 -1.24 20.27 -3.54
N GLU A 228 -1.70 20.64 -4.74
CA GLU A 228 -2.45 21.86 -4.98
C GLU A 228 -3.93 21.70 -4.60
N VAL A 229 -4.47 20.50 -4.79
CA VAL A 229 -5.86 20.15 -4.49
C VAL A 229 -6.01 19.75 -3.03
N PHE A 230 -5.11 18.88 -2.55
CA PHE A 230 -5.09 18.33 -1.19
C PHE A 230 -3.78 18.71 -0.49
N PRO A 231 -3.63 19.95 -0.02
CA PRO A 231 -2.37 20.42 0.53
C PRO A 231 -2.01 19.65 1.81
N TYR A 232 -0.77 19.18 1.86
CA TYR A 232 -0.20 18.58 3.06
C TYR A 232 0.31 19.67 4.00
N ARG A 233 -0.17 19.66 5.26
CA ARG A 233 0.15 20.68 6.26
C ARG A 233 0.53 20.12 7.63
N LYS A 234 0.76 18.82 7.71
CA LYS A 234 1.09 18.13 8.94
C LYS A 234 2.61 18.10 9.11
N GLY A 235 3.06 17.73 10.27
CA GLY A 235 4.45 17.52 10.59
C GLY A 235 4.62 16.30 11.49
N PRO A 236 5.84 15.82 11.70
CA PRO A 236 6.10 14.61 12.45
C PRO A 236 5.65 14.73 13.90
N ARG A 237 4.97 13.68 14.38
CA ARG A 237 4.48 13.60 15.77
C ARG A 237 5.61 13.42 16.81
N PHE A 238 6.71 12.81 16.38
CA PHE A 238 7.86 12.48 17.21
C PHE A 238 9.15 12.86 16.51
N THR A 239 10.19 13.19 17.30
CA THR A 239 11.53 13.31 16.73
C THR A 239 12.07 11.95 16.28
N PRO A 240 12.97 11.91 15.31
CA PRO A 240 13.59 10.66 14.85
C PRO A 240 14.24 9.83 15.97
N GLU A 241 14.89 10.47 16.92
CA GLU A 241 15.50 9.82 18.10
C GLU A 241 14.42 9.12 18.93
N ARG A 242 13.29 9.80 19.15
CA ARG A 242 12.17 9.23 19.89
C ARG A 242 11.54 8.05 19.15
N VAL A 243 11.44 8.14 17.82
CA VAL A 243 10.97 7.02 16.97
C VAL A 243 11.91 5.83 17.10
N TRP A 244 13.23 6.07 17.10
CA TRP A 244 14.22 5.01 17.30
C TRP A 244 14.07 4.33 18.67
N GLU A 245 13.99 5.11 19.74
CA GLU A 245 13.80 4.58 21.10
C GLU A 245 12.53 3.74 21.25
N LEU A 246 11.40 4.27 20.75
CA LEU A 246 10.11 3.57 20.80
C LEU A 246 10.14 2.28 19.99
N GLY A 247 10.61 2.34 18.75
CA GLY A 247 10.70 1.17 17.88
C GLY A 247 11.62 0.10 18.46
N MET A 248 12.80 0.46 18.94
CA MET A 248 13.74 -0.49 19.53
C MET A 248 13.21 -1.09 20.84
N SER A 249 12.49 -0.29 21.64
CA SER A 249 11.81 -0.81 22.84
C SER A 249 10.81 -1.92 22.52
N TYR A 250 10.05 -1.75 21.43
CA TYR A 250 9.09 -2.79 20.99
C TYR A 250 9.80 -4.00 20.40
N LEU A 251 10.73 -3.80 19.48
CA LEU A 251 11.42 -4.90 18.80
C LEU A 251 12.17 -5.83 19.76
N LYS A 252 12.83 -5.29 20.79
CA LYS A 252 13.49 -6.10 21.84
C LYS A 252 12.50 -6.99 22.61
N ARG A 253 11.25 -6.59 22.76
CA ARG A 253 10.21 -7.41 23.44
C ARG A 253 9.79 -8.64 22.62
N LEU A 254 10.00 -8.61 21.29
CA LEU A 254 9.63 -9.70 20.39
C LEU A 254 10.65 -10.86 20.39
N ILE A 255 11.76 -10.73 21.10
CA ILE A 255 12.71 -11.83 21.29
C ILE A 255 12.04 -12.92 22.11
N TYR A 256 11.94 -14.11 21.53
CA TYR A 256 11.18 -15.22 22.08
C TYR A 256 12.02 -16.51 22.17
N PRO A 257 11.95 -17.27 23.27
CA PRO A 257 12.66 -18.54 23.39
C PRO A 257 12.05 -19.60 22.48
N TRP A 258 12.91 -20.32 21.76
CA TRP A 258 12.52 -21.40 20.86
C TRP A 258 13.56 -22.52 20.90
N GLN A 259 13.16 -23.74 21.32
CA GLN A 259 14.01 -24.94 21.37
C GLN A 259 15.41 -24.70 21.99
N GLY A 260 15.48 -24.01 23.11
CA GLY A 260 16.73 -23.66 23.79
C GLY A 260 17.53 -22.51 23.16
N LYS A 261 17.03 -21.92 22.09
CA LYS A 261 17.54 -20.72 21.40
C LYS A 261 16.60 -19.54 21.56
N LYS A 262 16.90 -18.45 20.87
CA LYS A 262 16.03 -17.29 20.78
C LYS A 262 15.74 -16.98 19.32
N LEU A 263 14.53 -16.55 19.04
CA LEU A 263 14.11 -16.03 17.73
C LEU A 263 13.25 -14.78 17.93
N ILE A 264 12.89 -14.09 16.84
CA ILE A 264 12.03 -12.89 16.85
C ILE A 264 10.67 -13.30 16.32
N ILE A 265 9.62 -13.05 17.11
CA ILE A 265 8.23 -13.25 16.66
C ILE A 265 7.76 -12.10 15.76
N ALA A 266 6.91 -12.42 14.78
CA ALA A 266 6.39 -11.47 13.81
C ALA A 266 5.53 -10.35 14.43
N GLY A 267 4.94 -10.61 15.59
CA GLY A 267 4.12 -9.62 16.29
C GLY A 267 3.21 -10.23 17.35
N ILE A 268 2.29 -9.42 17.84
CA ILE A 268 1.34 -9.78 18.90
C ILE A 268 -0.07 -9.51 18.40
N ASP A 269 -0.92 -10.55 18.36
CA ASP A 269 -2.34 -10.42 18.04
C ASP A 269 -3.12 -10.19 19.35
N THR A 270 -3.85 -9.09 19.43
CA THR A 270 -4.57 -8.69 20.63
C THR A 270 -6.07 -9.00 20.58
N LYS A 271 -6.56 -9.59 19.50
CA LYS A 271 -7.99 -9.85 19.30
C LYS A 271 -8.45 -11.20 19.84
N LEU A 272 -9.39 -11.16 20.75
CA LEU A 272 -10.09 -12.33 21.27
C LEU A 272 -10.91 -13.10 20.22
N SER A 273 -11.42 -12.41 19.22
CA SER A 273 -12.33 -13.01 18.22
C SER A 273 -11.64 -14.01 17.30
N HIS A 274 -10.34 -13.92 17.10
CA HIS A 274 -9.57 -14.90 16.34
C HIS A 274 -9.57 -16.28 16.99
N LEU A 275 -9.76 -16.34 18.30
CA LEU A 275 -9.94 -17.58 19.04
C LEU A 275 -11.20 -18.35 18.69
N GLN A 276 -12.29 -17.61 18.57
CA GLN A 276 -13.59 -18.21 18.27
C GLN A 276 -13.66 -18.65 16.82
N ALA A 277 -12.89 -18.03 15.94
CA ALA A 277 -12.83 -18.35 14.52
C ALA A 277 -11.91 -19.54 14.19
N GLY A 278 -11.21 -20.11 15.17
CA GLY A 278 -10.32 -21.26 14.96
C GLY A 278 -9.03 -20.91 14.22
N HIS A 279 -8.60 -19.65 14.26
CA HIS A 279 -7.26 -19.30 13.83
C HIS A 279 -6.22 -19.92 14.75
N MET A 280 -5.17 -20.44 14.17
CA MET A 280 -4.12 -21.16 14.86
C MET A 280 -3.21 -20.18 15.59
N GLY A 281 -3.59 -19.85 16.80
CA GLY A 281 -2.72 -19.16 17.71
C GLY A 281 -2.35 -20.09 18.86
N ALA A 282 -1.09 -20.18 19.19
CA ALA A 282 -0.69 -20.75 20.44
C ALA A 282 -1.23 -19.87 21.55
N LYS A 283 -1.93 -20.48 22.51
CA LYS A 283 -2.23 -19.80 23.78
C LYS A 283 -0.91 -19.45 24.45
N LEU A 284 -0.68 -18.18 24.70
CA LEU A 284 0.34 -17.82 25.67
C LEU A 284 -0.19 -17.97 27.08
N THR A 285 0.68 -18.41 27.95
CA THR A 285 0.41 -18.35 29.37
C THR A 285 0.28 -16.90 29.84
N PRO A 286 -0.43 -16.61 30.93
CA PRO A 286 -0.46 -15.25 31.49
C PRO A 286 0.92 -14.68 31.79
N GLU A 287 1.91 -15.52 32.08
CA GLU A 287 3.29 -15.12 32.35
C GLU A 287 4.01 -14.69 31.05
N GLU A 288 3.87 -15.45 29.98
CA GLU A 288 4.40 -15.12 28.65
C GLU A 288 3.77 -13.82 28.14
N MET A 289 2.46 -13.62 28.35
CA MET A 289 1.78 -12.37 28.03
C MET A 289 2.33 -11.19 28.81
N ARG A 290 2.45 -11.32 30.12
CA ARG A 290 3.03 -10.26 30.96
C ARG A 290 4.42 -9.86 30.47
N ARG A 291 5.25 -10.85 30.14
CA ARG A 291 6.61 -10.60 29.63
C ARG A 291 6.59 -9.85 28.31
N LEU A 292 5.79 -10.27 27.34
CA LEU A 292 5.73 -9.67 26.01
C LEU A 292 5.08 -8.29 25.99
N MET A 293 4.01 -8.12 26.79
CA MET A 293 3.30 -6.85 26.89
C MET A 293 3.96 -5.86 27.87
N GLY A 294 4.90 -6.32 28.71
CA GLY A 294 5.54 -5.49 29.71
C GLY A 294 4.65 -5.15 30.91
N LEU A 295 3.64 -5.95 31.21
CA LEU A 295 2.64 -5.67 32.23
C LEU A 295 2.89 -6.47 33.49
N ARG A 296 2.66 -5.85 34.66
CA ARG A 296 2.72 -6.55 35.95
C ARG A 296 1.52 -7.47 36.19
N GLU A 297 0.35 -7.08 35.68
CA GLU A 297 -0.89 -7.86 35.79
C GLU A 297 -1.59 -7.84 34.43
N TYR A 298 -1.89 -9.01 33.90
CA TYR A 298 -2.70 -9.19 32.71
C TYR A 298 -3.75 -10.26 32.94
N ASN A 299 -5.01 -9.85 33.00
CA ASN A 299 -6.13 -10.76 33.05
C ASN A 299 -6.43 -11.28 31.64
N THR A 300 -5.71 -12.32 31.28
CA THR A 300 -6.05 -13.33 30.28
C THR A 300 -6.90 -12.86 29.10
N TYR A 301 -6.35 -12.47 28.00
CA TYR A 301 -7.11 -12.53 26.73
C TYR A 301 -6.26 -12.07 25.53
N GLY A 302 -5.00 -12.36 25.49
CA GLY A 302 -4.17 -12.21 24.32
C GLY A 302 -3.94 -13.56 23.64
N PHE A 303 -4.14 -13.63 22.35
CA PHE A 303 -3.68 -14.74 21.54
C PHE A 303 -2.49 -14.31 20.73
N HIS A 304 -1.49 -15.15 20.75
CA HIS A 304 -0.30 -14.98 19.96
C HIS A 304 -0.31 -16.05 18.88
N ARG A 305 -0.35 -15.60 17.67
CA ARG A 305 0.34 -16.32 16.62
C ARG A 305 1.82 -16.17 16.89
N ILE A 306 2.46 -17.21 17.41
CA ILE A 306 3.90 -17.23 17.49
C ILE A 306 4.43 -17.69 16.14
N ILE A 307 4.60 -16.73 15.26
CA ILE A 307 5.18 -16.90 13.94
C ILE A 307 6.59 -16.34 14.00
N PHE A 308 7.54 -17.13 13.55
CA PHE A 308 8.90 -16.70 13.26
C PHE A 308 9.04 -16.59 11.76
N GLU A 309 9.43 -15.43 11.29
CA GLU A 309 9.52 -15.15 9.85
C GLU A 309 10.76 -14.32 9.55
N MET A 310 11.47 -14.72 8.50
CA MET A 310 12.73 -14.07 8.14
C MET A 310 12.56 -12.70 7.48
N GLY A 311 11.57 -12.56 6.62
CA GLY A 311 11.27 -11.34 5.89
C GLY A 311 9.79 -10.96 5.99
N TRP A 312 9.23 -10.41 4.95
CA TRP A 312 7.84 -9.97 4.77
C TRP A 312 7.22 -9.32 6.01
N ALA A 313 6.16 -9.87 6.59
CA ALA A 313 5.51 -9.28 7.77
C ALA A 313 6.29 -9.50 9.07
N GLY A 314 7.06 -10.58 9.19
CA GLY A 314 7.84 -10.88 10.37
C GLY A 314 9.12 -10.08 10.50
N GLN A 315 9.78 -9.79 9.39
CA GLN A 315 11.02 -8.99 9.33
C GLN A 315 12.06 -9.37 10.38
N GLY A 316 12.21 -10.67 10.65
CA GLY A 316 13.11 -11.16 11.69
C GLY A 316 14.58 -10.82 11.44
N PHE A 317 15.03 -10.92 10.18
CA PHE A 317 16.41 -10.60 9.82
C PHE A 317 16.69 -9.11 9.86
N LEU A 318 15.77 -8.31 9.33
CA LEU A 318 15.87 -6.84 9.42
C LEU A 318 15.89 -6.38 10.88
N THR A 319 15.02 -6.93 11.71
CA THR A 319 14.95 -6.64 13.15
C THR A 319 16.26 -7.00 13.85
N ALA A 320 16.84 -8.16 13.55
CA ALA A 320 18.13 -8.57 14.14
C ALA A 320 19.27 -7.62 13.73
N ARG A 321 19.33 -7.20 12.45
CA ARG A 321 20.31 -6.20 12.01
C ARG A 321 20.18 -4.90 12.75
N LEU A 322 18.96 -4.39 12.95
CA LEU A 322 18.70 -3.16 13.71
C LEU A 322 19.14 -3.31 15.19
N MET A 323 18.93 -4.50 15.78
CA MET A 323 19.45 -4.78 17.12
C MET A 323 20.97 -4.79 17.16
N MET A 324 21.66 -5.29 16.13
CA MET A 324 23.10 -5.23 16.02
C MET A 324 23.61 -3.78 15.89
N ILE A 325 22.95 -2.96 15.08
CA ILE A 325 23.25 -1.51 14.98
C ILE A 325 23.11 -0.82 16.33
N GLU A 326 22.00 -1.04 17.04
CA GLU A 326 21.76 -0.49 18.36
C GLU A 326 22.82 -0.97 19.38
N ALA A 327 23.15 -2.26 19.35
CA ALA A 327 24.14 -2.87 20.24
C ALA A 327 25.53 -2.27 20.03
N ILE A 328 25.95 -2.10 18.77
CA ILE A 328 27.23 -1.48 18.41
C ILE A 328 27.26 -0.02 18.88
N ARG A 329 26.21 0.75 18.60
CA ARG A 329 26.10 2.16 19.02
C ARG A 329 26.18 2.35 20.53
N ARG A 330 25.63 1.42 21.31
CA ARG A 330 25.57 1.48 22.78
C ARG A 330 26.65 0.66 23.47
N ASN A 331 27.48 -0.02 22.73
CA ASN A 331 28.45 -1.00 23.27
C ASN A 331 27.78 -2.06 24.15
N ASP A 332 26.57 -2.52 23.73
CA ASP A 332 25.76 -3.55 24.42
C ASP A 332 26.11 -4.93 23.88
N ARG A 333 27.05 -5.61 24.54
CA ARG A 333 27.55 -6.90 24.13
C ARG A 333 26.48 -7.99 24.17
N ASP A 334 25.63 -7.99 25.20
CA ASP A 334 24.61 -9.00 25.39
C ASP A 334 23.54 -8.95 24.29
N LEU A 335 23.16 -7.73 23.86
CA LEU A 335 22.23 -7.56 22.75
C LEU A 335 22.88 -7.98 21.42
N LEU A 336 24.16 -7.65 21.21
CA LEU A 336 24.89 -8.07 20.00
C LEU A 336 24.95 -9.60 19.91
N ASP A 337 25.40 -10.28 20.98
CA ASP A 337 25.52 -11.74 21.02
C ASP A 337 24.15 -12.40 20.82
N THR A 338 23.07 -11.83 21.41
CA THR A 338 21.71 -12.33 21.19
C THR A 338 21.27 -12.19 19.73
N ALA A 339 21.50 -11.04 19.09
CA ALA A 339 21.11 -10.83 17.70
C ALA A 339 21.91 -11.73 16.73
N VAL A 340 23.20 -11.95 17.03
CA VAL A 340 24.06 -12.87 16.26
C VAL A 340 23.55 -14.31 16.41
N ASP A 341 23.28 -14.81 17.64
CA ASP A 341 22.77 -16.17 17.90
C ASP A 341 21.44 -16.43 17.15
N ILE A 342 20.55 -15.41 17.08
CA ILE A 342 19.32 -15.50 16.29
C ILE A 342 19.63 -15.76 14.80
N GLN A 343 20.55 -15.04 14.23
CA GLN A 343 20.92 -15.20 12.81
C GLN A 343 21.68 -16.50 12.53
N GLU A 344 22.54 -16.93 13.44
CA GLU A 344 23.19 -18.25 13.38
C GLU A 344 22.15 -19.39 13.41
N THR A 345 21.11 -19.24 14.25
CA THR A 345 20.01 -20.22 14.34
C THR A 345 19.27 -20.34 13.02
N TRP A 346 19.00 -19.23 12.32
CA TRP A 346 18.41 -19.24 10.99
C TRP A 346 19.35 -19.80 9.93
N ALA A 347 20.61 -19.35 9.91
CA ALA A 347 21.60 -19.79 8.92
C ALA A 347 21.84 -21.30 8.96
N ALA A 348 21.78 -21.90 10.15
CA ALA A 348 21.93 -23.35 10.33
C ALA A 348 20.79 -24.20 9.72
N GLN A 349 19.67 -23.59 9.36
CA GLN A 349 18.52 -24.28 8.75
C GLN A 349 18.56 -24.26 7.21
N GLN A 350 19.46 -23.47 6.60
CA GLN A 350 19.55 -23.37 5.17
C GLN A 350 20.14 -24.62 4.54
N GLN A 351 19.51 -25.12 3.48
CA GLN A 351 20.04 -26.24 2.68
C GLN A 351 21.20 -25.78 1.78
N GLU A 352 21.96 -26.74 1.27
CA GLU A 352 23.11 -26.46 0.39
C GLU A 352 22.73 -25.79 -0.93
N ASN A 353 21.50 -26.07 -1.44
CA ASN A 353 20.97 -25.44 -2.63
C ASN A 353 20.44 -24.00 -2.38
N GLY A 354 20.60 -23.45 -1.18
CA GLY A 354 20.14 -22.12 -0.82
C GLY A 354 18.71 -22.03 -0.28
N MET A 355 17.91 -23.09 -0.42
CA MET A 355 16.53 -23.09 0.04
C MET A 355 16.44 -23.17 1.57
N ILE A 356 15.44 -22.50 2.11
CA ILE A 356 15.11 -22.47 3.53
C ILE A 356 13.61 -22.23 3.69
N LEU A 357 12.99 -22.80 4.71
CA LEU A 357 11.62 -22.44 5.08
C LEU A 357 11.61 -21.02 5.65
N PRO A 358 10.88 -20.07 5.04
CA PRO A 358 10.99 -18.66 5.38
C PRO A 358 10.27 -18.30 6.67
N HIS A 359 9.33 -19.13 7.11
CA HIS A 359 8.64 -18.97 8.37
C HIS A 359 8.15 -20.31 8.94
N PHE A 360 7.94 -20.35 10.24
CA PHE A 360 7.34 -21.46 10.95
C PHE A 360 6.61 -20.97 12.20
N GLU A 361 5.68 -21.78 12.68
CA GLU A 361 4.94 -21.50 13.89
C GLU A 361 5.46 -22.37 15.05
N ARG A 362 5.32 -21.87 16.27
CA ARG A 362 5.75 -22.60 17.50
C ARG A 362 5.15 -23.99 17.60
N TYR A 363 3.92 -24.15 17.13
CA TYR A 363 3.25 -25.43 17.11
C TYR A 363 3.12 -25.92 15.68
N ALA A 364 3.94 -26.90 15.33
CA ALA A 364 3.95 -27.54 14.02
C ALA A 364 2.66 -28.32 13.70
N GLU A 365 1.78 -28.52 14.68
CA GLU A 365 0.52 -29.26 14.51
C GLU A 365 -0.62 -28.28 14.19
N CYS A 366 -1.02 -28.29 12.92
CA CYS A 366 -2.25 -27.64 12.50
C CYS A 366 -3.45 -28.52 12.98
N PRO A 367 -4.35 -27.97 13.82
CA PRO A 367 -5.50 -28.75 14.31
C PRO A 367 -6.55 -29.07 13.24
N ARG A 368 -6.41 -28.50 12.03
CA ARG A 368 -7.32 -28.72 10.93
C ARG A 368 -6.56 -29.08 9.65
N PRO A 369 -6.76 -30.29 9.07
CA PRO A 369 -6.08 -30.73 7.86
C PRO A 369 -6.36 -29.84 6.63
N ASP A 370 -7.55 -29.25 6.54
CA ASP A 370 -7.98 -28.33 5.49
C ASP A 370 -7.29 -26.96 5.57
N GLN A 371 -6.96 -26.51 6.78
CA GLN A 371 -6.20 -25.29 7.00
C GLN A 371 -4.68 -25.51 6.84
N LYS A 372 -4.21 -26.74 7.04
CA LYS A 372 -2.80 -27.10 6.87
C LYS A 372 -2.31 -26.82 5.44
N ALA A 373 -3.15 -27.03 4.43
CA ALA A 373 -2.81 -26.75 3.04
C ALA A 373 -2.66 -25.24 2.77
N ALA A 374 -3.54 -24.40 3.29
CA ALA A 374 -3.48 -22.94 3.13
C ALA A 374 -2.29 -22.32 3.89
N LEU A 375 -1.93 -22.87 5.04
CA LEU A 375 -0.77 -22.45 5.84
C LEU A 375 0.54 -22.96 5.27
N CYS A 376 0.53 -24.15 4.67
CA CYS A 376 1.71 -24.73 4.02
C CYS A 376 2.12 -23.96 2.75
N GLN A 377 1.26 -23.15 2.14
CA GLN A 377 1.65 -22.26 1.05
C GLN A 377 2.72 -21.26 1.48
N GLY A 378 2.57 -20.67 2.65
CA GLY A 378 3.57 -19.75 3.19
C GLY A 378 4.81 -20.44 3.80
N TRP A 379 4.88 -21.76 3.81
CA TRP A 379 5.98 -22.54 4.38
C TRP A 379 6.92 -23.11 3.32
N GLN A 380 6.63 -22.87 2.07
CA GLN A 380 7.56 -23.11 0.97
C GLN A 380 8.52 -21.91 0.85
N PRO A 381 9.72 -22.12 0.30
CA PRO A 381 10.62 -21.04 -0.04
C PRO A 381 9.95 -20.02 -0.96
N GLU A 382 9.61 -18.87 -0.43
CA GLU A 382 8.93 -17.81 -1.15
C GLU A 382 9.94 -16.72 -1.52
N THR A 383 9.90 -16.27 -2.77
CA THR A 383 10.93 -15.41 -3.37
C THR A 383 11.07 -14.06 -2.64
N CYS A 384 9.99 -13.49 -2.13
CA CYS A 384 10.04 -12.26 -1.31
C CYS A 384 10.89 -12.47 -0.05
N ASN A 385 10.58 -13.53 0.70
CA ASN A 385 11.32 -13.86 1.92
C ASN A 385 12.78 -14.24 1.66
N LEU A 386 13.05 -15.01 0.60
CA LEU A 386 14.42 -15.35 0.21
C LEU A 386 15.22 -14.11 -0.17
N GLY A 387 14.60 -13.19 -0.92
CA GLY A 387 15.20 -11.91 -1.29
C GLY A 387 15.51 -11.02 -0.07
N TRP A 388 14.54 -10.84 0.82
CA TRP A 388 14.75 -10.14 2.09
C TRP A 388 15.88 -10.77 2.90
N GLY A 389 15.83 -12.11 3.08
CA GLY A 389 16.79 -12.82 3.89
C GLY A 389 18.22 -12.72 3.36
N ALA A 390 18.42 -12.89 2.05
CA ALA A 390 19.76 -12.80 1.45
C ALA A 390 20.31 -11.37 1.51
N SER A 391 19.48 -10.37 1.21
CA SER A 391 19.84 -8.95 1.30
C SER A 391 20.27 -8.58 2.72
N GLU A 392 19.48 -8.93 3.74
CA GLU A 392 19.81 -8.60 5.12
C GLU A 392 21.02 -9.36 5.64
N MET A 393 21.23 -10.64 5.26
CA MET A 393 22.43 -11.40 5.66
C MET A 393 23.72 -10.83 5.05
N ALA A 394 23.66 -10.33 3.81
CA ALA A 394 24.81 -9.65 3.21
C ALA A 394 25.16 -8.36 3.98
N LYS A 395 24.16 -7.56 4.34
CA LYS A 395 24.32 -6.33 5.13
C LYS A 395 24.81 -6.61 6.55
N ILE A 396 24.28 -7.65 7.21
CA ILE A 396 24.72 -8.09 8.53
C ILE A 396 26.18 -8.51 8.49
N TYR A 397 26.58 -9.30 7.50
CA TYR A 397 27.98 -9.70 7.34
C TYR A 397 28.89 -8.47 7.20
N ALA A 398 28.52 -7.51 6.35
CA ALA A 398 29.30 -6.29 6.17
C ALA A 398 29.42 -5.48 7.47
N LEU A 399 28.28 -5.24 8.15
CA LEU A 399 28.23 -4.53 9.43
C LEU A 399 29.12 -5.16 10.49
N LEU A 400 29.03 -6.47 10.67
CA LEU A 400 29.82 -7.18 11.69
C LEU A 400 31.30 -7.19 11.35
N LYS A 401 31.67 -7.40 10.07
CA LYS A 401 33.07 -7.37 9.62
C LYS A 401 33.72 -6.01 9.82
N GLU A 402 33.00 -4.91 9.53
CA GLU A 402 33.47 -3.54 9.80
C GLU A 402 33.69 -3.29 11.29
N ASN A 403 32.99 -4.01 12.18
CA ASN A 403 33.14 -3.92 13.63
C ASN A 403 34.00 -5.06 14.22
N GLY A 404 34.82 -5.72 13.41
CA GLY A 404 35.81 -6.69 13.84
C GLY A 404 35.26 -8.08 14.19
N LEU A 405 34.01 -8.37 13.83
CA LEU A 405 33.38 -9.67 14.04
C LEU A 405 33.08 -10.34 12.68
N GLU A 406 33.92 -11.27 12.25
CA GLU A 406 33.72 -11.97 10.98
C GLU A 406 32.83 -13.21 11.13
N LYS A 407 31.73 -13.26 10.37
CA LYS A 407 30.72 -14.33 10.36
C LYS A 407 30.50 -14.85 8.92
N PRO A 408 31.43 -15.69 8.39
CA PRO A 408 31.38 -16.10 7.00
C PRO A 408 30.14 -16.94 6.64
N GLU A 409 29.49 -17.56 7.63
CA GLU A 409 28.22 -18.26 7.46
C GLU A 409 27.08 -17.35 6.99
N PHE A 410 27.07 -16.08 7.36
CA PHE A 410 26.05 -15.12 6.91
C PHE A 410 26.25 -14.75 5.44
N LEU A 411 27.50 -14.56 5.02
CA LEU A 411 27.81 -14.36 3.61
C LEU A 411 27.48 -15.61 2.78
N ARG A 412 27.80 -16.82 3.30
CA ARG A 412 27.39 -18.06 2.66
C ARG A 412 25.90 -18.19 2.47
N PHE A 413 25.13 -17.80 3.48
CA PHE A 413 23.66 -17.78 3.39
C PHE A 413 23.20 -16.94 2.20
N ALA A 414 23.67 -15.70 2.10
CA ALA A 414 23.33 -14.79 1.03
C ALA A 414 23.77 -15.30 -0.34
N THR A 415 25.03 -15.75 -0.47
CA THR A 415 25.57 -16.23 -1.75
C THR A 415 24.86 -17.47 -2.25
N ARG A 416 24.49 -18.44 -1.40
CA ARG A 416 23.74 -19.63 -1.83
C ARG A 416 22.39 -19.28 -2.45
N ILE A 417 21.66 -18.32 -1.89
CA ILE A 417 20.39 -17.84 -2.47
C ILE A 417 20.66 -17.12 -3.79
N CYS A 418 21.66 -16.22 -3.83
CA CYS A 418 22.01 -15.50 -5.04
C CYS A 418 22.47 -16.44 -6.17
N ASP A 419 23.33 -17.41 -5.86
CA ASP A 419 23.79 -18.42 -6.82
C ASP A 419 22.63 -19.23 -7.40
N PHE A 420 21.69 -19.63 -6.53
CA PHE A 420 20.48 -20.32 -6.97
C PHE A 420 19.69 -19.48 -7.99
N PHE A 421 19.41 -18.22 -7.68
CA PHE A 421 18.61 -17.38 -8.56
C PHE A 421 19.36 -16.93 -9.82
N VAL A 422 20.68 -16.79 -9.78
CA VAL A 422 21.48 -16.59 -11.01
C VAL A 422 21.35 -17.80 -11.95
N ALA A 423 21.41 -19.02 -11.39
CA ALA A 423 21.29 -20.24 -12.17
C ALA A 423 19.85 -20.52 -12.69
N HIS A 424 18.84 -20.00 -12.01
CA HIS A 424 17.42 -20.25 -12.31
C HIS A 424 16.67 -19.02 -12.86
N TYR A 425 17.36 -17.96 -13.23
CA TYR A 425 16.73 -16.82 -13.90
C TYR A 425 16.11 -17.24 -15.24
N SER A 426 14.86 -16.88 -15.44
CA SER A 426 14.13 -17.16 -16.68
C SER A 426 13.82 -15.87 -17.43
N ALA A 427 14.14 -15.82 -18.73
CA ALA A 427 13.72 -14.70 -19.60
C ALA A 427 12.21 -14.68 -19.84
N GLU A 428 11.46 -15.72 -19.48
CA GLU A 428 10.00 -15.80 -19.66
C GLU A 428 9.24 -15.30 -18.42
N TRP A 429 9.73 -15.62 -17.21
CA TRP A 429 9.00 -15.33 -15.97
C TRP A 429 9.86 -14.72 -14.84
N GLY A 430 11.13 -14.43 -15.08
CA GLY A 430 12.03 -13.81 -14.10
C GLY A 430 12.48 -14.80 -13.03
N PHE A 431 12.28 -14.45 -11.75
CA PHE A 431 12.68 -15.29 -10.60
C PHE A 431 11.53 -16.08 -9.98
N GLY A 432 10.31 -15.96 -10.52
CA GLY A 432 9.13 -16.64 -9.98
C GLY A 432 8.71 -16.15 -8.60
N LYS A 433 7.70 -16.82 -8.03
CA LYS A 433 7.09 -16.48 -6.75
C LYS A 433 7.39 -17.52 -5.67
N LEU A 434 7.25 -18.81 -5.98
CA LEU A 434 7.27 -19.89 -5.00
C LEU A 434 8.11 -21.07 -5.49
N TRP A 435 8.91 -21.63 -4.60
CA TRP A 435 9.85 -22.71 -4.87
C TRP A 435 9.66 -23.86 -3.89
N SER A 436 9.98 -25.09 -4.31
CA SER A 436 10.09 -26.20 -3.38
C SER A 436 11.43 -26.16 -2.62
N MET A 437 11.52 -26.92 -1.52
CA MET A 437 12.79 -27.11 -0.82
C MET A 437 13.86 -27.81 -1.69
N GLN A 438 13.45 -28.48 -2.76
CA GLN A 438 14.35 -29.12 -3.73
C GLN A 438 14.79 -28.14 -4.84
N GLY A 439 14.24 -26.90 -4.87
CA GLY A 439 14.55 -25.90 -5.87
C GLY A 439 13.72 -26.01 -7.15
N GLU A 440 12.56 -26.66 -7.11
CA GLU A 440 11.62 -26.70 -8.22
C GLU A 440 10.69 -25.48 -8.16
N ALA A 441 10.43 -24.83 -9.29
CA ALA A 441 9.49 -23.73 -9.38
C ALA A 441 8.04 -24.23 -9.21
N LEU A 442 7.34 -23.74 -8.18
CA LEU A 442 5.95 -24.09 -7.88
C LEU A 442 4.96 -23.05 -8.39
N ASP A 443 5.36 -21.77 -8.37
CA ASP A 443 4.61 -20.66 -8.92
C ASP A 443 5.58 -19.65 -9.54
N THR A 444 5.38 -19.35 -10.83
CA THR A 444 6.24 -18.44 -11.59
C THR A 444 5.56 -17.10 -11.89
N THR A 445 4.36 -16.88 -11.34
CA THR A 445 3.55 -15.70 -11.63
C THR A 445 4.00 -14.45 -10.83
N GLY A 446 3.57 -13.31 -11.31
CA GLY A 446 3.70 -12.04 -10.61
C GLY A 446 5.07 -11.37 -10.71
N SER A 447 5.18 -10.25 -10.01
CA SER A 447 6.36 -9.36 -10.00
C SER A 447 7.22 -9.52 -8.76
N VAL A 448 6.82 -10.39 -7.83
CA VAL A 448 7.47 -10.60 -6.52
C VAL A 448 8.93 -11.02 -6.61
N GLY A 449 9.33 -11.64 -7.73
CA GLY A 449 10.73 -11.95 -8.02
C GLY A 449 11.65 -10.72 -7.97
N GLY A 450 11.11 -9.51 -8.06
CA GLY A 450 11.86 -8.26 -7.88
C GLY A 450 12.63 -8.18 -6.57
N PHE A 451 12.20 -8.85 -5.50
CA PHE A 451 12.94 -8.86 -4.23
C PHE A 451 14.34 -9.51 -4.32
N ILE A 452 14.57 -10.37 -5.31
CA ILE A 452 15.90 -10.95 -5.55
C ILE A 452 16.90 -9.92 -6.09
N LEU A 453 16.42 -8.86 -6.76
CA LEU A 453 17.28 -7.79 -7.25
C LEU A 453 18.11 -7.17 -6.13
N ASN A 454 17.43 -6.82 -5.01
CA ASN A 454 18.09 -6.25 -3.83
C ASN A 454 19.12 -7.23 -3.25
N ALA A 455 18.76 -8.53 -3.15
CA ALA A 455 19.68 -9.55 -2.66
C ALA A 455 20.96 -9.66 -3.52
N LEU A 456 20.80 -9.66 -4.84
CA LEU A 456 21.92 -9.72 -5.78
C LEU A 456 22.82 -8.48 -5.65
N ILE A 457 22.25 -7.28 -5.61
CA ILE A 457 23.01 -6.02 -5.52
C ILE A 457 23.74 -5.92 -4.17
N ASP A 458 23.08 -6.23 -3.06
CA ASP A 458 23.70 -6.17 -1.73
C ASP A 458 24.79 -7.22 -1.57
N THR A 459 24.60 -8.43 -2.10
CA THR A 459 25.62 -9.48 -2.10
C THR A 459 26.79 -9.13 -3.03
N TRP A 460 26.53 -8.48 -4.18
CA TRP A 460 27.59 -7.93 -5.04
C TRP A 460 28.43 -6.87 -4.31
N ARG A 461 27.81 -5.98 -3.53
CA ARG A 461 28.54 -4.96 -2.77
C ARG A 461 29.64 -5.57 -1.88
N VAL A 462 29.37 -6.74 -1.34
CA VAL A 462 30.30 -7.46 -0.44
C VAL A 462 31.28 -8.35 -1.20
N THR A 463 30.80 -9.08 -2.21
CA THR A 463 31.60 -10.12 -2.90
C THR A 463 32.32 -9.63 -4.14
N LYS A 464 31.82 -8.55 -4.77
CA LYS A 464 32.26 -8.06 -6.09
C LYS A 464 32.14 -9.08 -7.23
N ARG A 465 31.21 -10.06 -7.08
CA ARG A 465 30.94 -11.05 -8.15
C ARG A 465 30.05 -10.40 -9.20
N GLU A 466 30.64 -10.04 -10.34
CA GLU A 466 29.99 -9.28 -11.42
C GLU A 466 28.73 -9.94 -11.99
N GLU A 467 28.62 -11.25 -11.91
CA GLU A 467 27.47 -12.01 -12.35
C GLU A 467 26.19 -11.61 -11.57
N TYR A 468 26.30 -11.26 -10.28
CA TYR A 468 25.15 -10.80 -9.48
C TYR A 468 24.62 -9.47 -9.99
N LEU A 469 25.52 -8.50 -10.22
CA LEU A 469 25.11 -7.18 -10.73
C LEU A 469 24.51 -7.29 -12.14
N LYS A 470 25.15 -8.09 -13.01
CA LYS A 470 24.64 -8.32 -14.38
C LYS A 470 23.26 -8.98 -14.37
N THR A 471 23.05 -10.00 -13.54
CA THR A 471 21.75 -10.68 -13.44
C THR A 471 20.69 -9.72 -12.88
N ALA A 472 21.03 -8.92 -11.87
CA ALA A 472 20.12 -7.91 -11.32
C ALA A 472 19.69 -6.89 -12.38
N ALA A 473 20.64 -6.36 -13.17
CA ALA A 473 20.35 -5.40 -14.24
C ALA A 473 19.41 -6.01 -15.31
N THR A 474 19.73 -7.23 -15.77
CA THR A 474 18.92 -7.95 -16.77
C THR A 474 17.51 -8.25 -16.26
N ALA A 475 17.38 -8.68 -15.01
CA ALA A 475 16.09 -8.99 -14.43
C ALA A 475 15.27 -7.70 -14.12
N LEU A 476 15.93 -6.60 -13.76
CA LEU A 476 15.23 -5.33 -13.61
C LEU A 476 14.65 -4.87 -14.95
N ASP A 477 15.42 -4.90 -16.05
CA ASP A 477 14.92 -4.57 -17.38
C ASP A 477 13.69 -5.43 -17.74
N PHE A 478 13.73 -6.73 -17.46
CA PHE A 478 12.62 -7.65 -17.69
C PHE A 478 11.35 -7.24 -16.91
N TYR A 479 11.46 -6.98 -15.60
CA TYR A 479 10.28 -6.60 -14.79
C TYR A 479 9.77 -5.21 -15.14
N MET A 480 10.64 -4.28 -15.51
CA MET A 480 10.22 -2.97 -15.97
C MET A 480 9.43 -3.07 -17.26
N GLU A 481 9.91 -3.84 -18.24
CA GLU A 481 9.24 -4.02 -19.53
C GLU A 481 7.90 -4.76 -19.40
N ARG A 482 7.87 -5.85 -18.63
CA ARG A 482 6.66 -6.67 -18.48
C ARG A 482 5.59 -6.03 -17.62
N ASP A 483 5.98 -5.33 -16.54
CA ASP A 483 5.07 -4.93 -15.48
C ASP A 483 5.04 -3.40 -15.26
N VAL A 484 6.12 -2.80 -14.79
CA VAL A 484 6.10 -1.41 -14.27
C VAL A 484 5.83 -0.40 -15.38
N ASN A 485 6.38 -0.58 -16.58
CA ASN A 485 6.10 0.30 -17.72
C ASN A 485 4.64 0.25 -18.17
N HIS A 486 3.87 -0.76 -17.74
CA HIS A 486 2.43 -0.85 -17.93
C HIS A 486 1.63 -0.43 -16.68
N PHE A 487 2.26 0.30 -15.78
CA PHE A 487 1.68 0.80 -14.52
C PHE A 487 1.02 -0.30 -13.68
N ARG A 488 1.71 -1.42 -13.48
CA ARG A 488 1.22 -2.54 -12.69
C ARG A 488 2.38 -3.30 -12.03
N CYS A 489 2.14 -3.80 -10.81
CA CYS A 489 2.94 -4.82 -10.15
C CYS A 489 1.99 -5.83 -9.52
N MET A 490 2.33 -7.11 -9.55
CA MET A 490 1.42 -8.18 -9.17
C MET A 490 2.02 -9.10 -8.12
N ALA A 491 1.15 -9.58 -7.22
CA ALA A 491 1.43 -10.66 -6.30
C ALA A 491 2.65 -10.39 -5.42
N GLY A 492 2.53 -9.38 -4.53
CA GLY A 492 3.62 -8.92 -3.70
C GLY A 492 4.12 -9.92 -2.71
N ALA A 493 3.22 -10.44 -1.91
CA ALA A 493 3.55 -11.33 -0.83
C ALA A 493 2.78 -12.66 -0.94
N ILE A 494 3.02 -13.54 0.00
CA ILE A 494 2.43 -14.88 0.06
C ILE A 494 0.90 -14.85 -0.05
N ASP A 495 0.28 -13.84 0.53
CA ASP A 495 -1.17 -13.74 0.69
C ASP A 495 -1.86 -12.82 -0.32
N CYS A 496 -1.11 -12.27 -1.28
CA CYS A 496 -1.65 -11.39 -2.33
C CYS A 496 -1.40 -11.96 -3.73
N GLU A 497 -2.45 -12.06 -4.52
CA GLU A 497 -2.40 -12.48 -5.92
C GLU A 497 -2.86 -11.38 -6.88
N ALA A 498 -3.34 -10.25 -6.36
CA ALA A 498 -3.75 -9.08 -7.11
C ALA A 498 -2.58 -8.12 -7.36
N VAL A 499 -2.88 -7.03 -8.06
CA VAL A 499 -1.99 -5.87 -8.09
C VAL A 499 -1.84 -5.29 -6.69
N ASP A 500 -0.64 -4.85 -6.35
CA ASP A 500 -0.32 -4.32 -5.04
C ASP A 500 0.76 -3.23 -5.10
N LYS A 501 1.03 -2.63 -3.94
CA LYS A 501 2.09 -1.63 -3.78
C LYS A 501 3.46 -2.23 -3.48
N GLU A 502 3.49 -3.35 -2.76
CA GLU A 502 4.72 -3.85 -2.11
C GLU A 502 5.75 -4.32 -3.11
N THR A 503 5.31 -4.91 -4.22
CA THR A 503 6.18 -5.33 -5.32
C THR A 503 6.86 -4.17 -6.05
N ALA A 504 6.42 -2.93 -5.88
CA ALA A 504 7.12 -1.77 -6.42
C ALA A 504 8.41 -1.43 -5.64
N PHE A 505 8.45 -1.76 -4.34
CA PHE A 505 9.60 -1.46 -3.47
C PHE A 505 10.94 -1.93 -4.04
N PRO A 506 11.13 -3.21 -4.38
CA PRO A 506 12.42 -3.66 -4.87
C PRO A 506 12.84 -2.98 -6.17
N PHE A 507 11.88 -2.57 -7.01
CA PHE A 507 12.19 -1.88 -8.26
C PHE A 507 12.68 -0.45 -8.01
N VAL A 508 12.06 0.29 -7.07
CA VAL A 508 12.56 1.63 -6.69
C VAL A 508 13.98 1.54 -6.15
N VAL A 509 14.22 0.63 -5.19
CA VAL A 509 15.53 0.47 -4.54
C VAL A 509 16.59 0.03 -5.54
N SER A 510 16.33 -1.04 -6.29
CA SER A 510 17.31 -1.62 -7.23
C SER A 510 17.63 -0.69 -8.38
N ALA A 511 16.63 0.06 -8.88
CA ALA A 511 16.85 1.03 -9.94
C ALA A 511 17.73 2.20 -9.47
N LEU A 512 17.49 2.75 -8.27
CA LEU A 512 18.35 3.78 -7.70
C LEU A 512 19.77 3.26 -7.43
N ASP A 513 19.88 2.05 -6.92
CA ASP A 513 21.19 1.42 -6.68
C ASP A 513 21.97 1.22 -7.98
N LEU A 514 21.32 0.73 -9.04
CA LEU A 514 21.96 0.57 -10.36
C LEU A 514 22.31 1.92 -10.99
N TYR A 515 21.47 2.94 -10.83
CA TYR A 515 21.79 4.30 -11.27
C TYR A 515 23.07 4.81 -10.58
N GLU A 516 23.16 4.69 -9.27
CA GLU A 516 24.33 5.16 -8.50
C GLU A 516 25.60 4.33 -8.78
N ILE A 517 25.48 3.06 -9.15
CA ILE A 517 26.60 2.20 -9.52
C ILE A 517 27.08 2.47 -10.94
N THR A 518 26.17 2.65 -11.89
CA THR A 518 26.49 2.69 -13.33
C THR A 518 26.49 4.09 -13.94
N GLY A 519 25.73 5.03 -13.37
CA GLY A 519 25.48 6.35 -13.97
C GLY A 519 24.53 6.33 -15.16
N ASP A 520 23.85 5.21 -15.45
CA ASP A 520 22.93 5.10 -16.58
C ASP A 520 21.56 5.68 -16.22
N GLU A 521 21.18 6.79 -16.89
CA GLU A 521 19.94 7.54 -16.70
C GLU A 521 18.66 6.69 -16.87
N LYS A 522 18.74 5.59 -17.59
CA LYS A 522 17.65 4.62 -17.73
C LYS A 522 17.16 4.16 -16.35
N TYR A 523 18.07 3.89 -15.44
CA TYR A 523 17.71 3.40 -14.10
C TYR A 523 17.09 4.50 -13.22
N LEU A 524 17.46 5.77 -13.41
CA LEU A 524 16.79 6.86 -12.73
C LEU A 524 15.34 7.03 -13.24
N GLU A 525 15.10 6.85 -14.54
CA GLU A 525 13.74 6.83 -15.07
C GLU A 525 12.93 5.66 -14.51
N TYR A 526 13.52 4.46 -14.45
CA TYR A 526 12.88 3.28 -13.86
C TYR A 526 12.50 3.51 -12.40
N ALA A 527 13.39 4.08 -11.60
CA ALA A 527 13.12 4.42 -10.22
C ALA A 527 11.95 5.41 -10.08
N GLN A 528 11.89 6.44 -10.92
CA GLN A 528 10.78 7.38 -10.94
C GLN A 528 9.45 6.67 -11.29
N LYS A 529 9.42 5.84 -12.32
CA LYS A 529 8.23 5.09 -12.73
C LYS A 529 7.71 4.18 -11.61
N ALA A 530 8.60 3.41 -11.00
CA ALA A 530 8.23 2.54 -9.89
C ALA A 530 7.76 3.34 -8.66
N ALA A 531 8.37 4.48 -8.37
CA ALA A 531 7.97 5.37 -7.28
C ALA A 531 6.60 6.00 -7.52
N TYR A 532 6.26 6.41 -8.74
CA TYR A 532 4.92 6.90 -9.08
C TYR A 532 3.87 5.78 -8.95
N TYR A 533 4.18 4.58 -9.41
CA TYR A 533 3.29 3.45 -9.23
C TYR A 533 3.05 3.19 -7.73
N PHE A 534 4.11 3.10 -6.92
CA PHE A 534 3.98 2.94 -5.47
C PHE A 534 3.12 4.04 -4.85
N PHE A 535 3.40 5.31 -5.17
CA PHE A 535 2.71 6.44 -4.57
C PHE A 535 1.25 6.59 -5.03
N SER A 536 0.86 5.95 -6.13
CA SER A 536 -0.55 5.87 -6.56
C SER A 536 -1.45 5.11 -5.58
N TRP A 537 -0.84 4.32 -4.69
CA TRP A 537 -1.51 3.62 -3.59
C TRP A 537 -1.62 4.47 -2.32
N ALA A 538 -0.97 5.64 -2.28
CA ALA A 538 -1.00 6.53 -1.12
C ALA A 538 -2.24 7.44 -1.15
N PHE A 539 -2.85 7.60 0.00
CA PHE A 539 -3.96 8.53 0.18
C PHE A 539 -3.48 9.97 0.13
N GLN A 540 -4.08 10.77 -0.75
CA GLN A 540 -3.74 12.17 -0.96
C GLN A 540 -4.53 13.11 -0.04
N TYR A 541 -5.55 12.61 0.66
CA TYR A 541 -6.50 13.35 1.48
C TYR A 541 -6.84 12.58 2.76
N ASP A 542 -7.58 13.23 3.67
CA ASP A 542 -8.12 12.57 4.85
C ASP A 542 -9.53 12.03 4.55
N ALA A 543 -9.65 10.71 4.44
CA ALA A 543 -10.93 10.05 4.26
C ALA A 543 -11.82 10.23 5.51
N LEU A 544 -13.13 10.36 5.29
CA LEU A 544 -14.09 10.49 6.37
C LEU A 544 -14.52 9.11 6.86
N TYR A 545 -14.45 8.93 8.17
CA TYR A 545 -14.95 7.74 8.85
C TYR A 545 -15.98 8.10 9.90
N PRO A 546 -16.83 7.15 10.34
CA PRO A 546 -17.77 7.38 11.41
C PRO A 546 -17.08 7.89 12.67
N ASP A 547 -17.75 8.78 13.42
CA ASP A 547 -17.24 9.31 14.70
C ASP A 547 -16.97 8.22 15.74
N THR A 548 -17.63 7.06 15.60
CA THR A 548 -17.44 5.88 16.45
C THR A 548 -16.21 5.06 16.06
N SER A 549 -15.57 5.34 14.93
CA SER A 549 -14.40 4.63 14.45
C SER A 549 -13.15 4.94 15.29
N ASP A 550 -12.17 4.05 15.24
CA ASP A 550 -10.86 4.28 15.87
C ASP A 550 -10.12 5.45 15.19
N PHE A 551 -10.27 5.57 13.86
CA PHE A 551 -9.72 6.66 13.09
C PHE A 551 -10.12 8.02 13.67
N SER A 552 -11.44 8.24 13.86
CA SER A 552 -11.96 9.48 14.43
C SER A 552 -11.62 9.65 15.91
N ARG A 553 -11.76 8.57 16.68
CA ARG A 553 -11.50 8.55 18.13
C ARG A 553 -10.05 8.91 18.49
N TYR A 554 -9.10 8.42 17.72
CA TYR A 554 -7.66 8.65 17.95
C TYR A 554 -7.08 9.78 17.11
N GLY A 555 -7.90 10.49 16.33
CA GLY A 555 -7.49 11.64 15.53
C GLY A 555 -6.46 11.27 14.45
N TYR A 556 -6.69 10.17 13.74
CA TYR A 556 -5.78 9.68 12.70
C TYR A 556 -6.01 10.40 11.37
N SER A 557 -5.04 10.24 10.49
CA SER A 557 -5.02 10.76 9.13
C SER A 557 -4.75 9.64 8.15
N THR A 558 -5.50 9.60 7.04
CA THR A 558 -5.17 8.69 5.94
C THR A 558 -4.09 9.26 5.04
N GLN A 559 -3.92 10.59 4.98
CA GLN A 559 -3.00 11.24 4.07
C GLN A 559 -1.55 10.76 4.27
N GLY A 560 -0.96 10.17 3.22
CA GLY A 560 0.36 9.54 3.26
C GLY A 560 0.35 8.04 3.59
N GLY A 561 -0.77 7.50 4.12
CA GLY A 561 -0.95 6.06 4.32
C GLY A 561 -1.24 5.35 3.00
N THR A 562 -0.87 4.08 2.89
CA THR A 562 -0.98 3.31 1.65
C THR A 562 -2.03 2.22 1.76
N ALA A 563 -2.86 2.04 0.73
CA ALA A 563 -3.66 0.83 0.60
C ALA A 563 -2.75 -0.38 0.34
N ILE A 564 -3.06 -1.53 0.91
CA ILE A 564 -2.21 -2.71 0.79
C ILE A 564 -2.24 -3.25 -0.64
N SER A 565 -3.41 -3.61 -1.13
CA SER A 565 -3.62 -4.16 -2.47
C SER A 565 -5.10 -4.09 -2.85
N ALA A 566 -5.44 -4.46 -4.08
CA ALA A 566 -6.83 -4.60 -4.50
C ALA A 566 -7.60 -5.69 -3.71
N GLU A 567 -6.90 -6.63 -3.09
CA GLU A 567 -7.49 -7.70 -2.26
C GLU A 567 -7.62 -7.33 -0.79
N HIS A 568 -6.69 -6.52 -0.27
CA HIS A 568 -6.63 -6.09 1.12
C HIS A 568 -7.10 -4.64 1.25
N HIS A 569 -8.24 -4.45 1.87
CA HIS A 569 -8.89 -3.15 2.06
C HIS A 569 -8.52 -2.52 3.40
N ALA A 570 -7.25 -2.56 3.74
CA ALA A 570 -6.69 -1.84 4.88
C ALA A 570 -5.69 -0.79 4.41
N ILE A 571 -5.58 0.28 5.19
CA ILE A 571 -4.54 1.30 5.04
C ILE A 571 -3.46 1.03 6.06
N ASP A 572 -2.22 1.05 5.62
CA ASP A 572 -1.04 0.82 6.43
C ASP A 572 0.02 1.92 6.24
N PRO A 573 0.98 2.04 7.15
CA PRO A 573 2.09 2.98 7.06
C PRO A 573 3.33 2.39 6.35
N TRP A 574 3.15 1.49 5.42
CA TRP A 574 4.24 0.78 4.73
C TRP A 574 5.20 1.72 3.99
N GLY A 575 4.70 2.88 3.53
CA GLY A 575 5.47 3.91 2.84
C GLY A 575 6.68 4.43 3.63
N ALA A 576 6.71 4.25 4.96
CA ALA A 576 7.87 4.61 5.78
C ALA A 576 9.18 3.98 5.27
N LEU A 577 9.13 2.74 4.78
CA LEU A 577 10.31 2.03 4.27
C LEU A 577 10.91 2.70 3.04
N LEU A 578 10.09 3.34 2.19
CA LEU A 578 10.54 4.02 0.96
C LEU A 578 10.91 5.49 1.17
N THR A 579 10.74 6.04 2.36
CA THR A 579 11.12 7.43 2.66
C THR A 579 12.55 7.78 2.22
N PRO A 580 13.59 6.96 2.49
CA PRO A 580 14.96 7.26 2.04
C PRO A 580 15.09 7.28 0.52
N GLU A 581 14.39 6.40 -0.19
CA GLU A 581 14.42 6.33 -1.65
C GLU A 581 13.79 7.56 -2.30
N PHE A 582 12.72 8.07 -1.72
CA PHE A 582 12.10 9.32 -2.19
C PHE A 582 13.02 10.52 -1.93
N VAL A 583 13.80 10.53 -0.83
CA VAL A 583 14.86 11.51 -0.61
C VAL A 583 15.98 11.36 -1.65
N ARG A 584 16.40 10.14 -2.00
CA ARG A 584 17.38 9.89 -3.08
C ARG A 584 16.85 10.42 -4.43
N LEU A 585 15.59 10.15 -4.78
CA LEU A 585 14.95 10.70 -5.97
C LEU A 585 14.96 12.23 -5.97
N TRP A 586 14.66 12.86 -4.82
CA TRP A 586 14.78 14.30 -4.70
C TRP A 586 16.20 14.80 -4.96
N LYS A 587 17.20 14.16 -4.37
CA LYS A 587 18.61 14.53 -4.56
C LYS A 587 19.06 14.41 -6.02
N HIS A 588 18.68 13.34 -6.69
CA HIS A 588 19.08 13.10 -8.08
C HIS A 588 18.29 13.95 -9.10
N THR A 589 17.03 14.27 -8.81
CA THR A 589 16.16 14.97 -9.77
C THR A 589 15.93 16.46 -9.46
N GLY A 590 16.17 16.89 -8.21
CA GLY A 590 15.83 18.23 -7.70
C GLY A 590 14.33 18.50 -7.55
N GLN A 591 13.47 17.50 -7.82
CA GLN A 591 12.02 17.68 -7.83
C GLN A 591 11.44 17.60 -6.41
N GLN A 592 10.90 18.71 -5.92
CA GLN A 592 10.42 18.87 -4.54
C GLN A 592 9.29 17.90 -4.13
N ARG A 593 8.54 17.41 -5.10
CA ARG A 593 7.47 16.43 -4.84
C ARG A 593 7.96 15.19 -4.11
N TRP A 594 9.14 14.69 -4.47
CA TRP A 594 9.70 13.49 -3.84
C TRP A 594 9.95 13.68 -2.35
N LEU A 595 10.49 14.85 -1.98
CA LEU A 595 10.70 15.18 -0.56
C LEU A 595 9.35 15.37 0.17
N LEU A 596 8.38 16.04 -0.45
CA LEU A 596 7.04 16.19 0.11
C LEU A 596 6.39 14.83 0.37
N TRP A 597 6.45 13.92 -0.60
CA TRP A 597 5.86 12.58 -0.48
C TRP A 597 6.60 11.72 0.56
N ALA A 598 7.93 11.84 0.65
CA ALA A 598 8.70 11.22 1.72
C ALA A 598 8.19 11.65 3.10
N ARG A 599 7.99 12.96 3.32
CA ARG A 599 7.45 13.51 4.56
C ARG A 599 6.03 13.03 4.85
N MET A 600 5.15 13.05 3.86
CA MET A 600 3.77 12.57 4.02
C MET A 600 3.72 11.12 4.51
N MET A 601 4.50 10.24 3.89
CA MET A 601 4.56 8.81 4.27
C MET A 601 5.21 8.63 5.64
N TRP A 602 6.26 9.38 5.93
CA TRP A 602 6.92 9.35 7.22
C TRP A 602 5.98 9.75 8.36
N ASP A 603 5.34 10.91 8.25
CA ASP A 603 4.45 11.45 9.28
C ASP A 603 3.25 10.53 9.53
N GLN A 604 2.67 9.98 8.47
CA GLN A 604 1.58 9.03 8.59
C GLN A 604 2.02 7.76 9.33
N SER A 605 3.24 7.31 9.13
CA SER A 605 3.77 6.12 9.80
C SER A 605 3.91 6.27 11.32
N LEU A 606 3.96 7.50 11.82
CA LEU A 606 4.09 7.81 13.25
C LEU A 606 2.75 7.78 14.00
N LEU A 607 1.63 7.70 13.28
CA LEU A 607 0.31 7.65 13.89
C LEU A 607 0.09 6.30 14.58
N GLY A 608 -0.46 6.31 15.78
CA GLY A 608 -0.81 5.10 16.52
C GLY A 608 0.35 4.37 17.19
N ILE A 609 1.55 4.93 17.19
CA ILE A 609 2.64 4.40 18.01
C ILE A 609 2.27 4.60 19.49
N THR A 610 2.33 3.53 20.27
CA THR A 610 2.19 3.57 21.72
C THR A 610 3.39 4.31 22.32
N ALA A 611 3.16 5.53 22.77
CA ALA A 611 4.23 6.44 23.22
C ALA A 611 4.44 6.46 24.72
N GLN A 612 3.49 5.92 25.49
CA GLN A 612 3.54 5.89 26.95
C GLN A 612 3.25 4.47 27.49
N GLU A 613 3.95 4.09 28.55
CA GLU A 613 3.69 2.82 29.22
C GLU A 613 2.29 2.80 29.79
N GLY A 614 1.56 1.70 29.54
CA GLY A 614 0.18 1.54 30.02
C GLY A 614 -0.90 2.22 29.17
N GLU A 615 -0.54 2.87 28.08
CA GLU A 615 -1.50 3.40 27.09
C GLU A 615 -2.42 2.28 26.60
N LYS A 616 -3.72 2.58 26.49
CA LYS A 616 -4.73 1.58 26.14
C LYS A 616 -5.38 1.87 24.80
N VAL A 617 -5.48 0.82 23.97
CA VAL A 617 -6.31 0.81 22.77
C VAL A 617 -7.34 -0.30 22.94
N HIS A 618 -8.62 0.00 22.67
CA HIS A 618 -9.74 -0.92 22.91
C HIS A 618 -9.81 -1.46 24.37
N GLY A 619 -9.39 -0.63 25.33
CA GLY A 619 -9.35 -1.02 26.75
C GLY A 619 -8.19 -1.91 27.15
N LEU A 620 -7.38 -2.37 26.19
CA LEU A 620 -6.21 -3.22 26.43
C LEU A 620 -4.92 -2.38 26.43
N PRO A 621 -4.05 -2.53 27.44
CA PRO A 621 -2.76 -1.87 27.45
C PRO A 621 -1.89 -2.37 26.31
N ARG A 622 -1.06 -1.47 25.76
CA ARG A 622 -0.17 -1.74 24.64
C ARG A 622 1.29 -1.69 25.08
N PRO A 623 2.13 -2.55 24.51
CA PRO A 623 3.57 -2.44 24.72
C PRO A 623 4.10 -1.10 24.18
N LEU A 624 5.03 -0.49 24.91
CA LEU A 624 5.71 0.73 24.49
C LEU A 624 6.34 0.53 23.09
N GLY A 625 6.07 1.44 22.16
CA GLY A 625 6.56 1.42 20.79
C GLY A 625 5.76 0.52 19.84
N SER A 626 4.78 -0.24 20.33
CA SER A 626 3.91 -1.04 19.47
C SER A 626 2.94 -0.19 18.65
N GLN A 627 2.45 -0.75 17.55
CA GLN A 627 1.47 -0.12 16.68
C GLN A 627 0.63 -1.19 16.01
N ASN A 628 -0.66 -0.94 15.79
CA ASN A 628 -1.49 -1.81 14.97
C ASN A 628 -1.01 -1.76 13.51
N GLU A 629 -1.07 -2.89 12.82
CA GLU A 629 -0.62 -3.03 11.42
C GLU A 629 -1.28 -2.02 10.49
N GLY A 630 -2.53 -1.69 10.73
CA GLY A 630 -3.28 -0.74 9.93
C GLY A 630 -4.72 -0.64 10.39
N PHE A 631 -5.55 -0.04 9.57
CA PHE A 631 -6.99 0.05 9.84
C PHE A 631 -7.80 -0.21 8.56
N PHE A 632 -9.01 -0.74 8.75
CA PHE A 632 -9.91 -1.09 7.66
C PHE A 632 -10.52 0.16 7.05
N GLN A 633 -10.34 0.37 5.74
CA GLN A 633 -10.87 1.54 5.05
C GLN A 633 -12.28 1.35 4.52
N CYS A 634 -12.62 0.19 4.06
CA CYS A 634 -13.74 0.01 3.15
C CYS A 634 -14.65 -1.19 3.45
N ARG A 635 -14.74 -1.58 4.70
CA ARG A 635 -15.74 -2.57 5.09
C ARG A 635 -17.10 -1.92 5.30
N TRP A 636 -17.80 -1.62 4.21
CA TRP A 636 -19.16 -1.05 4.17
C TRP A 636 -20.23 -2.04 4.65
N THR A 637 -19.82 -3.02 5.44
CA THR A 637 -20.67 -3.98 6.12
C THR A 637 -20.64 -3.74 7.61
N LYS A 638 -21.71 -4.10 8.28
CA LYS A 638 -21.73 -4.06 9.74
C LYS A 638 -20.93 -5.23 10.29
N TYR A 639 -19.93 -4.96 11.09
CA TYR A 639 -19.21 -5.97 11.87
C TYR A 639 -20.08 -6.50 13.01
N ARG A 640 -20.87 -5.61 13.62
CA ARG A 640 -21.90 -5.88 14.62
C ARG A 640 -23.15 -5.10 14.22
N PRO A 641 -24.33 -5.42 14.77
CA PRO A 641 -25.55 -4.68 14.47
C PRO A 641 -25.46 -3.15 14.65
N ASP A 642 -24.54 -2.71 15.49
CA ASP A 642 -24.38 -1.33 15.97
C ASP A 642 -23.03 -0.68 15.56
N CYS A 643 -22.17 -1.37 14.80
CA CYS A 643 -20.83 -0.90 14.49
C CYS A 643 -20.41 -1.22 13.05
N GLU A 644 -20.03 -0.19 12.31
CA GLU A 644 -19.33 -0.33 11.03
C GLU A 644 -17.85 -0.67 11.27
N GLU A 645 -17.25 -1.52 10.42
CA GLU A 645 -15.82 -1.82 10.53
C GLU A 645 -14.90 -0.74 9.96
N ARG A 646 -15.43 0.19 9.16
CA ARG A 646 -14.64 1.24 8.53
C ARG A 646 -13.93 2.11 9.55
N GLY A 647 -12.62 2.32 9.32
CA GLY A 647 -11.78 3.13 10.18
C GLY A 647 -11.44 2.51 11.54
N HIS A 648 -11.66 1.19 11.72
CA HIS A 648 -11.22 0.46 12.89
C HIS A 648 -9.87 -0.22 12.65
N PHE A 649 -9.04 -0.27 13.69
CA PHE A 649 -7.75 -0.96 13.63
C PHE A 649 -7.94 -2.45 13.44
N ASN A 650 -7.00 -3.07 12.73
CA ASN A 650 -6.76 -4.49 12.92
C ASN A 650 -6.10 -4.70 14.30
N ASP A 651 -6.09 -5.96 14.77
CA ASP A 651 -5.62 -6.27 16.12
C ASP A 651 -4.20 -6.80 16.18
N TRP A 652 -3.49 -6.71 15.07
CA TRP A 652 -2.15 -7.22 14.88
C TRP A 652 -1.11 -6.13 15.19
N LEU A 653 -0.31 -6.33 16.24
CA LEU A 653 0.83 -5.48 16.58
C LEU A 653 2.07 -6.09 15.94
N VAL A 654 2.36 -5.68 14.72
CA VAL A 654 3.42 -6.29 13.92
C VAL A 654 4.80 -5.67 14.20
N SER A 655 5.84 -6.48 13.98
CA SER A 655 7.24 -6.04 14.09
C SER A 655 7.64 -5.09 12.97
N TRP A 656 7.18 -5.35 11.74
CA TRP A 656 7.66 -4.67 10.54
C TRP A 656 7.46 -3.16 10.56
N LEU A 657 6.42 -2.64 11.20
CA LEU A 657 6.19 -1.20 11.33
C LEU A 657 7.36 -0.47 12.00
N SER A 658 7.80 -0.98 13.15
CA SER A 658 8.97 -0.45 13.84
C SER A 658 10.26 -0.72 13.05
N ALA A 659 10.42 -1.92 12.52
CA ALA A 659 11.59 -2.28 11.72
C ALA A 659 11.76 -1.38 10.49
N TYR A 660 10.68 -1.06 9.77
CA TYR A 660 10.73 -0.20 8.58
C TYR A 660 11.08 1.25 8.92
N ARG A 661 10.50 1.83 9.99
CA ARG A 661 10.88 3.17 10.43
C ARG A 661 12.33 3.26 10.85
N LEU A 662 12.82 2.31 11.64
CA LEU A 662 14.20 2.30 12.07
C LEU A 662 15.16 2.09 10.89
N THR A 663 14.78 1.26 9.92
CA THR A 663 15.55 1.09 8.67
C THR A 663 15.56 2.38 7.85
N ALA A 664 14.42 3.08 7.78
CA ALA A 664 14.37 4.37 7.08
C ALA A 664 15.32 5.39 7.73
N LEU A 665 15.35 5.49 9.06
CA LEU A 665 16.26 6.36 9.79
C LEU A 665 17.72 5.98 9.57
N ASP A 666 18.06 4.69 9.63
CA ASP A 666 19.42 4.19 9.39
C ASP A 666 19.90 4.52 7.96
N ARG A 667 19.05 4.28 6.96
CA ARG A 667 19.36 4.58 5.56
C ARG A 667 19.41 6.07 5.25
N LEU A 668 18.60 6.91 5.91
CA LEU A 668 18.65 8.36 5.74
C LEU A 668 19.97 8.93 6.20
N VAL A 669 20.58 8.41 7.27
CA VAL A 669 21.92 8.77 7.68
C VAL A 669 22.92 8.54 6.55
N ALA A 670 22.86 7.38 5.89
CA ALA A 670 23.73 7.07 4.76
C ALA A 670 23.47 7.95 3.51
N VAL A 671 22.22 8.36 3.28
CA VAL A 671 21.79 9.16 2.12
C VAL A 671 22.05 10.65 2.33
N ALA A 672 21.82 11.18 3.53
CA ALA A 672 21.84 12.61 3.82
C ALA A 672 23.10 13.09 4.55
N GLY A 673 23.91 12.16 5.08
CA GLY A 673 25.01 12.46 5.99
C GLY A 673 24.61 12.29 7.47
N GLU A 674 25.58 12.26 8.36
CA GLU A 674 25.45 11.74 9.74
C GLU A 674 24.41 12.41 10.65
N GLU A 675 23.78 13.52 10.28
CA GLU A 675 22.92 14.24 11.23
C GLU A 675 21.66 14.86 10.61
N ASP A 676 21.34 14.64 9.34
CA ASP A 676 20.26 15.40 8.70
C ASP A 676 18.91 14.63 8.62
N TRP A 677 18.41 14.19 9.77
CA TRP A 677 17.00 13.82 9.89
C TRP A 677 16.05 15.02 9.78
N SER A 678 16.59 16.26 9.74
CA SER A 678 15.81 17.48 9.49
C SER A 678 15.05 17.45 8.17
N LEU A 679 15.48 16.63 7.21
CA LEU A 679 14.74 16.40 5.97
C LEU A 679 13.33 15.84 6.19
N LEU A 680 13.07 15.22 7.34
CA LEU A 680 11.76 14.68 7.72
C LEU A 680 10.97 15.63 8.65
N ALA A 681 11.59 16.72 9.12
CA ALA A 681 10.95 17.69 10.00
C ALA A 681 10.02 18.68 9.24
#